data_c5c9a97d1fa0ef41b5b2c767ad18e34b
#
_entry.id   c5c9a97d1fa0ef41b5b2c767ad18e34b
#
_cell.length_a   1.000
_cell.length_b   1.000
_cell.length_c   1.000
_cell.angle_alpha   90.00
_cell.angle_beta   90.00
_cell.angle_gamma   90.00
#
_symmetry.space_group_name_H-M   'P 1'
#
loop_
_entity.id
_entity.type
_entity.pdbx_description
1 polymer ?
#
loop_
_entity_poly.entity_id
_entity_poly.type
_entity_poly.pdbx_seq_one_letter_code
_entity_poly.pdbx_strand_id
1 'polypeptide(L)'
;MFRPRNAARYSSIALLDAEERLLAASHATDAPVVSAATLERAERARRNHGIVLGEDQRAALHSIATSARALDLLIGPAGAGKTTAMHALRLAWEHEHGRGSVIGLAPSAAAARELADDLGIATENTAKWLHEHARGRATVGVAQLVIIDEASLAGTLTLDRISALATQAGAKVLLVGDWAQLQSVDAGGAFRMLVEARTDAPELADVHRFRNAWEKEASLDLRNGRLQALDAYGAHDRIIGGDADAMADAAYSAWLHDVTAGVSSVLVAETGDAVATLNQRARAELILSGVVDASVEASLRDESAASVGDVVITRKNDRRLRSGRDWVRNGSRWKVVAVRRDGSLRVQNTDRAGARPITLPAGYVAENVDLGYAVTAYRAQGITTDTAHAVVEPGTTRENLYVAMTRGRASNTAYVVVSRPDDNHSARHPGERPDATARDILAGVLGHVGAELSAHETIVAEQEAWGSIAQLAAEYDTIAASAQRPRWTRLVHACGLPVDLAEATIASEAFGALTAGFRRAEALGHNVETLFPRIVAVRGFEDAQDAAAVLHGRLERVLTQPSSGSSRGSGGRLIAGMIPEAMGEMDAEMRRALDERAHLIEARASALVESAAASGETWVASLGRVPIDPARADAWRHQARIVAAYRDRYGVLEDDALGAPATAPNQRMDAAAAAVARDRAIWLSRADAPTQPHRAPSRTRAIHSL
;
A
#
# COMPACT_ATOMS: atom_id res chain seq x y z
N MET A 1 1.43 -3.91 -30.50
CA MET A 1 0.40 -4.96 -30.56
C MET A 1 0.01 -5.45 -29.16
N PHE A 2 0.93 -5.48 -28.19
CA PHE A 2 0.70 -6.04 -26.85
C PHE A 2 0.33 -5.03 -25.76
N ARG A 3 0.29 -3.73 -26.07
CA ARG A 3 -0.17 -2.72 -25.10
C ARG A 3 -1.69 -2.64 -25.11
N PRO A 4 -2.37 -2.77 -23.94
CA PRO A 4 -3.79 -2.50 -23.86
C PRO A 4 -4.10 -1.10 -24.39
N ARG A 5 -5.19 -0.95 -25.12
CA ARG A 5 -5.65 0.40 -25.52
C ARG A 5 -5.95 1.18 -24.24
N ASN A 6 -5.42 2.40 -24.11
CA ASN A 6 -5.52 3.28 -22.95
C ASN A 6 -4.66 2.90 -21.71
N ALA A 7 -3.66 2.02 -21.85
CA ALA A 7 -2.72 1.71 -20.76
C ALA A 7 -1.61 2.77 -20.60
N ALA A 8 -1.46 3.73 -21.53
CA ALA A 8 -0.45 4.77 -21.40
C ALA A 8 -0.82 5.76 -20.29
N ARG A 9 0.03 5.87 -19.30
CA ARG A 9 -0.05 6.93 -18.28
C ARG A 9 0.79 8.12 -18.73
N TYR A 10 0.30 9.32 -18.48
CA TYR A 10 0.97 10.56 -18.84
C TYR A 10 1.27 11.37 -17.59
N SER A 11 2.50 11.82 -17.46
CA SER A 11 2.90 12.82 -16.46
C SER A 11 3.41 14.09 -17.15
N SER A 12 3.27 15.24 -16.49
CA SER A 12 3.84 16.48 -17.01
C SER A 12 5.35 16.49 -16.78
N ILE A 13 6.09 17.05 -17.74
CA ILE A 13 7.54 17.28 -17.58
C ILE A 13 7.80 18.12 -16.32
N ALA A 14 6.95 19.11 -16.03
CA ALA A 14 7.09 19.94 -14.84
C ALA A 14 7.05 19.13 -13.53
N LEU A 15 6.27 18.04 -13.48
CA LEU A 15 6.20 17.17 -12.31
C LEU A 15 7.46 16.32 -12.18
N LEU A 16 7.93 15.74 -13.29
CA LEU A 16 9.17 14.96 -13.33
C LEU A 16 10.38 15.81 -12.93
N ASP A 17 10.50 17.01 -13.51
CA ASP A 17 11.57 17.95 -13.16
C ASP A 17 11.51 18.39 -11.67
N ALA A 18 10.31 18.52 -11.10
CA ALA A 18 10.14 18.86 -9.70
C ALA A 18 10.58 17.71 -8.77
N GLU A 19 10.22 16.48 -9.11
CA GLU A 19 10.66 15.29 -8.38
C GLU A 19 12.18 15.13 -8.42
N GLU A 20 12.80 15.32 -9.60
CA GLU A 20 14.26 15.27 -9.77
C GLU A 20 14.98 16.35 -8.93
N ARG A 21 14.45 17.59 -8.91
CA ARG A 21 15.01 18.66 -8.06
C ARG A 21 14.90 18.35 -6.57
N LEU A 22 13.79 17.79 -6.12
CA LEU A 22 13.59 17.38 -4.73
C LEU A 22 14.57 16.26 -4.33
N LEU A 23 14.76 15.26 -5.20
CA LEU A 23 15.77 14.21 -5.01
C LEU A 23 17.18 14.81 -4.93
N ALA A 24 17.55 15.67 -5.87
CA ALA A 24 18.85 16.36 -5.86
C ALA A 24 19.04 17.18 -4.57
N ALA A 25 18.04 17.94 -4.12
CA ALA A 25 18.09 18.73 -2.88
C ALA A 25 18.27 17.83 -1.64
N SER A 26 17.69 16.63 -1.64
CA SER A 26 17.84 15.67 -0.53
C SER A 26 19.25 15.08 -0.42
N HIS A 27 20.06 15.18 -1.48
CA HIS A 27 21.46 14.74 -1.52
C HIS A 27 22.47 15.89 -1.45
N ALA A 28 22.07 17.13 -1.78
CA ALA A 28 22.94 18.31 -1.71
C ALA A 28 23.34 18.62 -0.26
N THR A 29 24.65 18.86 -0.01
CA THR A 29 25.23 18.98 1.34
C THR A 29 25.93 20.33 1.55
N ASP A 30 25.22 21.41 1.28
CA ASP A 30 25.69 22.80 1.39
C ASP A 30 24.80 23.68 2.28
N ALA A 31 23.86 23.08 3.01
CA ALA A 31 22.94 23.77 3.88
C ALA A 31 23.51 24.04 5.28
N PRO A 32 22.94 24.99 6.03
CA PRO A 32 23.32 25.30 7.41
C PRO A 32 23.21 24.09 8.34
N VAL A 33 24.06 24.03 9.35
CA VAL A 33 24.11 22.98 10.37
C VAL A 33 24.15 23.57 11.76
N VAL A 34 23.83 22.77 12.76
CA VAL A 34 24.03 23.08 14.18
C VAL A 34 25.28 22.37 14.67
N SER A 35 26.16 23.08 15.38
CA SER A 35 27.39 22.49 15.94
C SER A 35 27.08 21.44 17.02
N ALA A 36 27.90 20.38 17.10
CA ALA A 36 27.74 19.34 18.13
C ALA A 36 27.75 19.92 19.55
N ALA A 37 28.56 20.94 19.80
CA ALA A 37 28.61 21.62 21.11
C ALA A 37 27.28 22.32 21.45
N THR A 38 26.59 22.88 20.46
CA THR A 38 25.27 23.51 20.66
C THR A 38 24.19 22.46 20.91
N LEU A 39 24.21 21.34 20.18
CA LEU A 39 23.30 20.22 20.41
C LEU A 39 23.40 19.68 21.83
N GLU A 40 24.61 19.39 22.30
CA GLU A 40 24.82 18.92 23.66
C GLU A 40 24.34 19.92 24.74
N ARG A 41 24.51 21.23 24.48
CA ARG A 41 23.98 22.27 25.40
C ARG A 41 22.47 22.27 25.41
N ALA A 42 21.83 22.20 24.25
CA ALA A 42 20.38 22.17 24.14
C ALA A 42 19.78 20.92 24.82
N GLU A 43 20.38 19.76 24.65
CA GLU A 43 19.99 18.51 25.32
C GLU A 43 20.14 18.60 26.85
N ARG A 44 21.27 19.14 27.33
CA ARG A 44 21.49 19.34 28.79
C ARG A 44 20.46 20.30 29.37
N ALA A 45 20.17 21.39 28.70
CA ALA A 45 19.16 22.35 29.15
C ALA A 45 17.77 21.70 29.28
N ARG A 46 17.34 20.89 28.29
CA ARG A 46 16.07 20.17 28.35
C ARG A 46 16.01 19.13 29.46
N ARG A 47 17.09 18.38 29.65
CA ARG A 47 17.20 17.39 30.73
C ARG A 47 17.02 18.04 32.13
N ASN A 48 17.58 19.24 32.30
CA ASN A 48 17.43 20.03 33.52
C ASN A 48 15.97 20.47 33.76
N HIS A 49 15.14 20.56 32.70
CA HIS A 49 13.71 20.83 32.76
C HIS A 49 12.84 19.55 32.83
N GLY A 50 13.44 18.38 33.04
CA GLY A 50 12.73 17.10 33.18
C GLY A 50 12.23 16.49 31.87
N ILE A 51 12.63 17.01 30.71
CA ILE A 51 12.26 16.50 29.39
C ILE A 51 13.40 15.68 28.82
N VAL A 52 13.21 14.36 28.78
CA VAL A 52 14.19 13.40 28.20
C VAL A 52 13.70 12.96 26.83
N LEU A 53 14.56 13.06 25.82
CA LEU A 53 14.28 12.53 24.49
C LEU A 53 14.51 11.01 24.48
N GLY A 54 13.68 10.29 23.76
CA GLY A 54 13.93 8.90 23.40
C GLY A 54 15.23 8.74 22.60
N GLU A 55 15.71 7.52 22.49
CA GLU A 55 16.96 7.24 21.76
C GLU A 55 16.82 7.55 20.27
N ASP A 56 15.70 7.15 19.66
CA ASP A 56 15.34 7.45 18.28
C ASP A 56 15.19 8.95 18.01
N GLN A 57 14.50 9.67 18.94
CA GLN A 57 14.34 11.14 18.85
C GLN A 57 15.69 11.87 18.94
N ARG A 58 16.62 11.38 19.78
CA ARG A 58 17.96 11.94 19.90
C ARG A 58 18.79 11.68 18.65
N ALA A 59 18.75 10.44 18.15
CA ALA A 59 19.44 10.07 16.91
C ALA A 59 18.92 10.92 15.72
N ALA A 60 17.61 11.10 15.60
CA ALA A 60 16.99 11.93 14.59
C ALA A 60 17.40 13.41 14.71
N LEU A 61 17.40 13.97 15.93
CA LEU A 61 17.86 15.33 16.19
C LEU A 61 19.30 15.54 15.73
N HIS A 62 20.21 14.62 16.11
CA HIS A 62 21.62 14.70 15.70
C HIS A 62 21.78 14.58 14.19
N SER A 63 21.15 13.59 13.58
CA SER A 63 21.20 13.37 12.13
C SER A 63 20.78 14.62 11.36
N ILE A 64 19.61 15.18 11.66
CA ILE A 64 19.04 16.34 10.94
C ILE A 64 19.87 17.61 11.20
N ALA A 65 20.25 17.85 12.45
CA ALA A 65 20.91 19.09 12.84
C ALA A 65 22.35 19.20 12.31
N THR A 66 23.07 18.08 12.17
CA THR A 66 24.46 18.04 11.71
C THR A 66 24.59 17.69 10.22
N SER A 67 23.56 17.19 9.59
CA SER A 67 23.53 16.96 8.15
C SER A 67 23.53 18.32 7.44
N ALA A 68 24.46 18.52 6.54
CA ALA A 68 24.47 19.71 5.69
C ALA A 68 23.50 19.62 4.51
N ARG A 69 22.52 18.69 4.52
CA ARG A 69 21.58 18.47 3.43
C ARG A 69 20.62 19.66 3.28
N ALA A 70 20.39 20.08 2.05
CA ALA A 70 19.47 21.19 1.76
C ALA A 70 18.01 20.82 2.07
N LEU A 71 17.66 19.54 1.86
CA LEU A 71 16.37 18.99 2.23
C LEU A 71 16.59 17.70 3.05
N ASP A 72 16.01 17.68 4.24
CA ASP A 72 16.05 16.52 5.13
C ASP A 72 14.64 16.01 5.45
N LEU A 73 14.56 14.79 5.97
CA LEU A 73 13.35 14.11 6.31
C LEU A 73 13.29 13.77 7.80
N LEU A 74 12.12 13.83 8.40
CA LEU A 74 11.81 13.22 9.70
C LEU A 74 10.56 12.34 9.53
N ILE A 75 10.77 11.04 9.55
CA ILE A 75 9.72 10.05 9.36
C ILE A 75 9.23 9.57 10.72
N GLY A 76 7.94 9.31 10.84
CA GLY A 76 7.43 8.65 12.04
C GLY A 76 5.92 8.46 12.03
N PRO A 77 5.46 7.35 12.62
CA PRO A 77 4.04 7.03 12.74
C PRO A 77 3.29 8.06 13.57
N ALA A 78 1.97 7.95 13.54
CA ALA A 78 1.10 8.76 14.38
C ALA A 78 1.40 8.53 15.87
N GLY A 79 1.79 9.61 16.60
CA GLY A 79 2.11 9.52 18.02
C GLY A 79 3.52 9.06 18.38
N ALA A 80 4.47 9.06 17.42
CA ALA A 80 5.88 8.76 17.66
C ALA A 80 6.68 9.92 18.30
N GLY A 81 6.02 11.03 18.62
CA GLY A 81 6.69 12.17 19.28
C GLY A 81 7.47 13.06 18.30
N LYS A 82 7.09 13.14 17.02
CA LYS A 82 7.66 14.06 16.03
C LYS A 82 7.73 15.49 16.54
N THR A 83 6.65 15.99 17.15
CA THR A 83 6.58 17.33 17.75
C THR A 83 7.64 17.55 18.82
N THR A 84 7.92 16.53 19.64
CA THR A 84 8.96 16.58 20.69
C THR A 84 10.37 16.71 20.07
N ALA A 85 10.65 15.95 19.00
CA ALA A 85 11.90 16.02 18.28
C ALA A 85 12.06 17.37 17.56
N MET A 86 11.00 17.86 16.88
CA MET A 86 11.00 19.18 16.23
C MET A 86 11.20 20.32 17.22
N HIS A 87 10.58 20.24 18.41
CA HIS A 87 10.78 21.25 19.45
C HIS A 87 12.25 21.28 19.94
N ALA A 88 12.88 20.11 20.06
CA ALA A 88 14.30 20.03 20.43
C ALA A 88 15.20 20.63 19.33
N LEU A 89 14.93 20.27 18.07
CA LEU A 89 15.63 20.79 16.91
C LEU A 89 15.50 22.32 16.80
N ARG A 90 14.28 22.86 16.96
CA ARG A 90 14.02 24.29 17.01
C ARG A 90 14.92 24.99 18.03
N LEU A 91 14.96 24.51 19.27
CA LEU A 91 15.78 25.13 20.32
C LEU A 91 17.26 25.13 20.00
N ALA A 92 17.78 24.01 19.46
CA ALA A 92 19.16 23.90 19.04
C ALA A 92 19.45 24.84 17.89
N TRP A 93 18.56 24.91 16.89
CA TRP A 93 18.71 25.76 15.73
C TRP A 93 18.70 27.25 16.07
N GLU A 94 17.73 27.70 16.90
CA GLU A 94 17.66 29.10 17.35
C GLU A 94 18.83 29.47 18.26
N HIS A 95 19.44 28.51 18.96
CA HIS A 95 20.64 28.78 19.75
C HIS A 95 21.87 29.01 18.89
N GLU A 96 22.00 28.31 17.75
CA GLU A 96 23.11 28.47 16.79
C GLU A 96 22.92 29.69 15.89
N HIS A 97 21.73 29.86 15.32
CA HIS A 97 21.45 30.81 14.26
C HIS A 97 20.59 32.01 14.68
N GLY A 98 20.23 32.10 15.97
CA GLY A 98 19.44 33.20 16.52
C GLY A 98 17.92 32.94 16.55
N ARG A 99 17.22 33.67 17.42
CA ARG A 99 15.76 33.56 17.56
C ARG A 99 15.06 33.94 16.25
N GLY A 100 14.03 33.17 15.87
CA GLY A 100 13.26 33.35 14.65
C GLY A 100 13.91 32.77 13.40
N SER A 101 15.04 32.01 13.57
CA SER A 101 15.64 31.26 12.45
C SER A 101 14.87 29.98 12.11
N VAL A 102 13.79 29.67 12.78
CA VAL A 102 12.92 28.53 12.47
C VAL A 102 11.53 29.04 12.11
N ILE A 103 11.02 28.62 10.96
CA ILE A 103 9.66 28.86 10.49
C ILE A 103 8.95 27.53 10.21
N GLY A 104 7.64 27.50 10.43
CA GLY A 104 6.82 26.31 10.22
C GLY A 104 5.85 26.51 9.06
N LEU A 105 5.68 25.48 8.27
CA LEU A 105 4.67 25.41 7.20
C LEU A 105 3.88 24.13 7.35
N ALA A 106 2.61 24.13 6.92
CA ALA A 106 1.80 22.91 6.83
C ALA A 106 0.79 23.03 5.69
N PRO A 107 0.32 21.91 5.10
CA PRO A 107 -0.63 21.93 3.99
C PRO A 107 -1.97 22.54 4.35
N SER A 108 -2.40 22.42 5.61
CA SER A 108 -3.67 22.97 6.09
C SER A 108 -3.49 24.07 7.12
N ALA A 109 -4.47 24.98 7.21
CA ALA A 109 -4.46 26.04 8.23
C ALA A 109 -4.67 25.49 9.66
N ALA A 110 -5.28 24.33 9.81
CA ALA A 110 -5.44 23.65 11.08
C ALA A 110 -4.09 23.10 11.56
N ALA A 111 -3.39 22.32 10.71
CA ALA A 111 -2.07 21.78 11.01
C ALA A 111 -1.03 22.90 11.24
N ALA A 112 -1.04 23.98 10.45
CA ALA A 112 -0.17 25.12 10.69
C ALA A 112 -0.41 25.77 12.05
N ARG A 113 -1.65 25.78 12.53
CA ARG A 113 -1.97 26.32 13.87
C ARG A 113 -1.50 25.40 14.98
N GLU A 114 -1.70 24.09 14.83
CA GLU A 114 -1.21 23.08 15.77
C GLU A 114 0.32 23.17 15.90
N LEU A 115 1.01 23.20 14.77
CA LEU A 115 2.46 23.40 14.70
C LEU A 115 2.90 24.70 15.41
N ALA A 116 2.13 25.81 15.25
CA ALA A 116 2.42 27.08 15.93
C ALA A 116 2.28 26.97 17.44
N ASP A 117 1.20 26.35 17.91
CA ASP A 117 0.92 26.19 19.33
C ASP A 117 1.95 25.24 19.99
N ASP A 118 2.35 24.17 19.29
CA ASP A 118 3.29 23.16 19.77
C ASP A 118 4.73 23.67 19.79
N LEU A 119 5.17 24.30 18.72
CA LEU A 119 6.57 24.75 18.63
C LEU A 119 6.78 26.20 19.05
N GLY A 120 5.73 27.03 19.16
CA GLY A 120 5.85 28.43 19.48
C GLY A 120 6.64 29.24 18.46
N ILE A 121 6.56 28.89 17.16
CA ILE A 121 7.21 29.56 16.04
C ILE A 121 6.21 30.23 15.10
N ALA A 122 6.70 31.06 14.21
CA ALA A 122 5.88 31.62 13.12
C ALA A 122 5.52 30.50 12.14
N THR A 123 4.23 30.30 11.91
CA THR A 123 3.74 29.25 11.01
C THR A 123 2.68 29.81 10.04
N GLU A 124 2.60 29.20 8.85
CA GLU A 124 1.55 29.52 7.90
C GLU A 124 1.21 28.28 7.05
N ASN A 125 0.04 28.32 6.41
CA ASN A 125 -0.32 27.33 5.39
C ASN A 125 0.56 27.52 4.15
N THR A 126 1.02 26.39 3.56
CA THR A 126 1.97 26.39 2.42
C THR A 126 1.49 27.23 1.24
N ALA A 127 0.24 27.07 0.81
CA ALA A 127 -0.32 27.83 -0.32
C ALA A 127 -0.37 29.33 -0.04
N LYS A 128 -0.77 29.72 1.18
CA LYS A 128 -0.79 31.12 1.58
C LYS A 128 0.61 31.67 1.70
N TRP A 129 1.54 30.93 2.28
CA TRP A 129 2.94 31.37 2.41
C TRP A 129 3.57 31.65 1.03
N LEU A 130 3.37 30.74 0.05
CA LEU A 130 3.82 30.98 -1.35
C LEU A 130 3.18 32.21 -1.98
N HIS A 131 1.88 32.42 -1.74
CA HIS A 131 1.17 33.60 -2.22
C HIS A 131 1.71 34.92 -1.61
N GLU A 132 1.99 34.94 -0.30
CA GLU A 132 2.59 36.08 0.39
C GLU A 132 4.05 36.29 -0.04
N HIS A 133 4.80 35.20 -0.26
CA HIS A 133 6.18 35.26 -0.79
C HIS A 133 6.22 35.90 -2.18
N ALA A 134 5.35 35.51 -3.08
CA ALA A 134 5.25 36.08 -4.42
C ALA A 134 4.94 37.60 -4.41
N ARG A 135 4.44 38.13 -3.28
CA ARG A 135 4.15 39.56 -3.06
C ARG A 135 5.21 40.27 -2.21
N GLY A 136 6.32 39.59 -1.90
CA GLY A 136 7.39 40.13 -1.07
C GLY A 136 7.02 40.35 0.41
N ARG A 137 5.92 39.74 0.89
CA ARG A 137 5.46 39.86 2.27
C ARG A 137 5.86 38.68 3.17
N ALA A 138 6.34 37.60 2.60
CA ALA A 138 6.96 36.49 3.30
C ALA A 138 8.30 36.20 2.65
N THR A 139 9.34 35.94 3.45
CA THR A 139 10.69 35.69 2.94
C THR A 139 11.33 34.54 3.72
N VAL A 140 12.24 33.83 3.08
CA VAL A 140 13.20 32.94 3.74
C VAL A 140 14.51 33.67 3.88
N GLY A 141 15.13 33.62 5.06
CA GLY A 141 16.43 34.20 5.33
C GLY A 141 17.57 33.17 5.29
N VAL A 142 18.78 33.68 5.23
CA VAL A 142 19.99 32.83 5.33
C VAL A 142 19.98 32.06 6.65
N ALA A 143 20.44 30.82 6.63
CA ALA A 143 20.53 29.91 7.77
C ALA A 143 19.19 29.65 8.50
N GLN A 144 18.06 29.91 7.85
CA GLN A 144 16.76 29.50 8.39
C GLN A 144 16.52 27.99 8.22
N LEU A 145 15.77 27.42 9.16
CA LEU A 145 15.18 26.10 9.05
C LEU A 145 13.69 26.25 8.72
N VAL A 146 13.27 25.72 7.58
CA VAL A 146 11.86 25.66 7.16
C VAL A 146 11.33 24.28 7.46
N ILE A 147 10.52 24.12 8.50
CA ILE A 147 9.86 22.87 8.85
C ILE A 147 8.54 22.79 8.09
N ILE A 148 8.33 21.73 7.31
CA ILE A 148 7.05 21.42 6.66
C ILE A 148 6.48 20.20 7.34
N ASP A 149 5.48 20.40 8.22
CA ASP A 149 4.80 19.31 8.91
C ASP A 149 3.63 18.78 8.08
N GLU A 150 3.26 17.52 8.30
CA GLU A 150 2.31 16.75 7.47
C GLU A 150 2.66 16.82 5.97
N ALA A 151 3.96 16.67 5.67
CA ALA A 151 4.50 16.84 4.31
C ALA A 151 3.91 15.83 3.30
N SER A 152 3.41 14.68 3.74
CA SER A 152 2.69 13.70 2.91
C SER A 152 1.42 14.27 2.26
N LEU A 153 0.79 15.28 2.88
CA LEU A 153 -0.40 15.96 2.37
C LEU A 153 -0.07 17.16 1.45
N ALA A 154 1.20 17.47 1.24
CA ALA A 154 1.62 18.56 0.35
C ALA A 154 1.88 18.03 -1.06
N GLY A 155 1.35 18.72 -2.08
CA GLY A 155 1.61 18.36 -3.47
C GLY A 155 3.07 18.57 -3.87
N THR A 156 3.57 17.74 -4.78
CA THR A 156 4.96 17.70 -5.26
C THR A 156 5.46 19.08 -5.72
N LEU A 157 4.67 19.79 -6.55
CA LEU A 157 5.05 21.12 -7.04
C LEU A 157 5.13 22.18 -5.93
N THR A 158 4.34 22.01 -4.86
CA THR A 158 4.39 22.90 -3.69
C THR A 158 5.67 22.68 -2.90
N LEU A 159 6.04 21.41 -2.64
CA LEU A 159 7.28 21.04 -1.95
C LEU A 159 8.51 21.51 -2.75
N ASP A 160 8.54 21.25 -4.05
CA ASP A 160 9.61 21.70 -4.94
C ASP A 160 9.82 23.21 -4.89
N ARG A 161 8.73 23.98 -5.02
CA ARG A 161 8.83 25.43 -5.00
C ARG A 161 9.35 26.00 -3.68
N ILE A 162 8.89 25.43 -2.54
CA ILE A 162 9.39 25.86 -1.22
C ILE A 162 10.85 25.47 -1.05
N SER A 163 11.23 24.24 -1.46
CA SER A 163 12.62 23.77 -1.42
C SER A 163 13.54 24.63 -2.26
N ALA A 164 13.16 24.96 -3.48
CA ALA A 164 13.96 25.83 -4.36
C ALA A 164 14.17 27.22 -3.76
N LEU A 165 13.11 27.84 -3.19
CA LEU A 165 13.21 29.15 -2.53
C LEU A 165 14.11 29.11 -1.28
N ALA A 166 14.03 28.03 -0.50
CA ALA A 166 14.88 27.84 0.68
C ALA A 166 16.35 27.66 0.28
N THR A 167 16.64 26.82 -0.69
CA THR A 167 17.99 26.59 -1.21
C THR A 167 18.59 27.88 -1.77
N GLN A 168 17.81 28.65 -2.56
CA GLN A 168 18.26 29.92 -3.09
C GLN A 168 18.58 30.94 -1.99
N ALA A 169 17.90 30.88 -0.86
CA ALA A 169 18.15 31.76 0.30
C ALA A 169 19.27 31.26 1.21
N GLY A 170 19.89 30.10 0.96
CA GLY A 170 20.86 29.46 1.86
C GLY A 170 20.22 28.97 3.17
N ALA A 171 19.00 28.45 3.09
CA ALA A 171 18.24 27.89 4.18
C ALA A 171 18.13 26.35 4.03
N LYS A 172 17.73 25.68 5.11
CA LYS A 172 17.49 24.23 5.15
C LYS A 172 15.99 23.94 5.21
N VAL A 173 15.53 22.91 4.51
CA VAL A 173 14.16 22.39 4.58
C VAL A 173 14.15 21.08 5.36
N LEU A 174 13.18 20.92 6.25
CA LEU A 174 12.87 19.67 6.92
C LEU A 174 11.42 19.27 6.59
N LEU A 175 11.26 18.16 5.88
CA LEU A 175 9.96 17.54 5.65
C LEU A 175 9.65 16.57 6.78
N VAL A 176 8.49 16.74 7.43
CA VAL A 176 8.05 15.89 8.54
C VAL A 176 6.74 15.22 8.15
N GLY A 177 6.65 13.91 8.32
CA GLY A 177 5.43 13.20 7.94
C GLY A 177 5.46 11.71 8.23
N ASP A 178 4.41 11.06 7.75
CA ASP A 178 4.26 9.61 7.76
C ASP A 178 3.82 9.14 6.37
N TRP A 179 4.67 8.41 5.68
CA TRP A 179 4.42 7.96 4.31
C TRP A 179 3.27 6.96 4.19
N ALA A 180 2.89 6.31 5.29
CA ALA A 180 1.79 5.34 5.33
C ALA A 180 0.43 5.98 5.65
N GLN A 181 0.39 7.28 5.98
CA GLN A 181 -0.84 8.04 6.11
C GLN A 181 -1.32 8.53 4.73
N LEU A 182 -2.45 9.23 4.73
CA LEU A 182 -3.04 9.77 3.52
C LEU A 182 -2.09 10.74 2.82
N GLN A 183 -2.18 10.75 1.50
CA GLN A 183 -1.38 11.63 0.64
C GLN A 183 -2.16 12.85 0.17
N SER A 184 -1.46 13.75 -0.53
CA SER A 184 -2.05 14.93 -1.15
C SER A 184 -3.12 14.57 -2.16
N VAL A 185 -4.18 15.39 -2.24
CA VAL A 185 -5.19 15.32 -3.30
C VAL A 185 -4.65 15.89 -4.62
N ASP A 186 -3.69 16.80 -4.56
CA ASP A 186 -2.91 17.25 -5.73
C ASP A 186 -1.88 16.17 -6.11
N ALA A 187 -1.25 16.27 -7.29
CA ALA A 187 -0.19 15.35 -7.69
C ALA A 187 0.82 15.15 -6.55
N GLY A 188 0.75 13.99 -5.92
CA GLY A 188 1.41 13.64 -4.67
C GLY A 188 2.59 12.69 -4.88
N GLY A 189 2.95 11.95 -3.84
CA GLY A 189 3.98 10.92 -3.88
C GLY A 189 5.40 11.40 -3.57
N ALA A 190 5.70 12.69 -3.69
CA ALA A 190 7.07 13.18 -3.50
C ALA A 190 7.65 12.86 -2.11
N PHE A 191 6.87 12.98 -1.04
CA PHE A 191 7.36 12.63 0.30
C PHE A 191 7.71 11.15 0.41
N ARG A 192 6.88 10.26 -0.11
CA ARG A 192 7.12 8.82 -0.14
C ARG A 192 8.34 8.48 -1.01
N MET A 193 8.41 9.03 -2.22
CA MET A 193 9.55 8.88 -3.13
C MET A 193 10.88 9.28 -2.44
N LEU A 194 10.89 10.39 -1.72
CA LEU A 194 12.06 10.84 -0.96
C LEU A 194 12.42 9.88 0.18
N VAL A 195 11.42 9.33 0.88
CA VAL A 195 11.64 8.32 1.92
C VAL A 195 12.25 7.05 1.34
N GLU A 196 11.76 6.59 0.20
CA GLU A 196 12.29 5.39 -0.48
C GLU A 196 13.72 5.61 -1.02
N ALA A 197 14.01 6.81 -1.54
CA ALA A 197 15.34 7.17 -2.03
C ALA A 197 16.37 7.38 -0.90
N ARG A 198 15.91 7.71 0.31
CA ARG A 198 16.75 8.08 1.45
C ARG A 198 16.67 7.03 2.55
N THR A 199 17.34 5.89 2.35
CA THR A 199 17.42 4.78 3.32
C THR A 199 18.12 5.17 4.65
N ASP A 200 18.81 6.30 4.67
CA ASP A 200 19.47 6.89 5.85
C ASP A 200 18.60 7.95 6.55
N ALA A 201 17.40 8.22 6.07
CA ALA A 201 16.50 9.20 6.70
C ALA A 201 16.08 8.75 8.11
N PRO A 202 16.16 9.64 9.12
CA PRO A 202 15.79 9.28 10.47
C PRO A 202 14.30 8.98 10.59
N GLU A 203 14.00 7.83 11.19
CA GLU A 203 12.65 7.38 11.47
C GLU A 203 12.44 7.17 12.96
N LEU A 204 11.36 7.74 13.50
CA LEU A 204 10.93 7.52 14.87
C LEU A 204 10.10 6.23 14.92
N ALA A 205 10.50 5.30 15.78
CA ALA A 205 9.87 3.98 15.88
C ALA A 205 9.00 3.83 17.14
N ASP A 206 9.28 4.57 18.20
CA ASP A 206 8.57 4.40 19.47
C ASP A 206 7.23 5.19 19.48
N VAL A 207 6.13 4.45 19.47
CA VAL A 207 4.78 5.03 19.47
C VAL A 207 4.28 5.23 20.90
N HIS A 208 3.98 6.49 21.26
CA HIS A 208 3.54 6.87 22.61
C HIS A 208 2.03 7.13 22.73
N ARG A 209 1.27 7.10 21.63
CA ARG A 209 -0.15 7.44 21.59
C ARG A 209 -1.02 6.48 22.39
N PHE A 210 -0.81 5.18 22.24
CA PHE A 210 -1.70 4.16 22.78
C PHE A 210 -1.45 3.87 24.24
N ARG A 211 -2.53 3.65 24.99
CA ARG A 211 -2.48 3.17 26.37
C ARG A 211 -2.12 1.68 26.44
N ASN A 212 -2.53 0.90 25.45
CA ASN A 212 -2.30 -0.53 25.35
C ASN A 212 -0.97 -0.84 24.66
N ALA A 213 -0.10 -1.62 25.27
CA ALA A 213 1.20 -1.97 24.70
C ALA A 213 1.07 -2.78 23.39
N TRP A 214 0.13 -3.72 23.33
CA TRP A 214 -0.12 -4.53 22.14
C TRP A 214 -0.55 -3.69 20.93
N GLU A 215 -1.30 -2.62 21.15
CA GLU A 215 -1.83 -1.77 20.08
C GLU A 215 -0.74 -0.88 19.46
N LYS A 216 0.34 -0.61 20.19
CA LYS A 216 1.53 0.05 19.63
C LYS A 216 2.16 -0.79 18.53
N GLU A 217 2.42 -2.07 18.80
CA GLU A 217 3.01 -3.01 17.84
C GLU A 217 2.05 -3.27 16.66
N ALA A 218 0.78 -3.55 16.96
CA ALA A 218 -0.23 -3.77 15.94
C ALA A 218 -0.42 -2.56 15.01
N SER A 219 -0.28 -1.32 15.52
CA SER A 219 -0.36 -0.12 14.67
C SER A 219 0.80 0.01 13.70
N LEU A 220 2.00 -0.45 14.07
CA LEU A 220 3.16 -0.52 13.18
C LEU A 220 2.99 -1.62 12.13
N ASP A 221 2.37 -2.73 12.49
CA ASP A 221 2.03 -3.78 11.53
C ASP A 221 0.95 -3.31 10.54
N LEU A 222 -0.09 -2.59 10.99
CA LEU A 222 -1.06 -1.92 10.10
C LEU A 222 -0.37 -0.95 9.12
N ARG A 223 0.54 -0.12 9.64
CA ARG A 223 1.32 0.84 8.86
C ARG A 223 2.06 0.16 7.71
N ASN A 224 2.63 -1.01 7.96
CA ASN A 224 3.41 -1.78 6.99
C ASN A 224 2.58 -2.78 6.18
N GLY A 225 1.25 -2.84 6.37
CA GLY A 225 0.38 -3.79 5.67
C GLY A 225 0.57 -5.24 6.09
N ARG A 226 1.08 -5.51 7.28
CA ARG A 226 1.36 -6.85 7.80
C ARG A 226 0.10 -7.48 8.38
N LEU A 227 -0.17 -8.74 8.00
CA LEU A 227 -1.36 -9.48 8.44
C LEU A 227 -1.40 -9.76 9.96
N GLN A 228 -0.25 -9.75 10.63
CA GLN A 228 -0.13 -9.93 12.08
C GLN A 228 -0.94 -8.89 12.86
N ALA A 229 -1.11 -7.68 12.32
CA ALA A 229 -2.01 -6.68 12.89
C ALA A 229 -3.42 -7.23 13.09
N LEU A 230 -3.96 -7.95 12.11
CA LEU A 230 -5.33 -8.48 12.16
C LEU A 230 -5.49 -9.53 13.26
N ASP A 231 -4.44 -10.32 13.52
CA ASP A 231 -4.43 -11.32 14.59
C ASP A 231 -4.44 -10.62 15.95
N ALA A 232 -3.67 -9.55 16.12
CA ALA A 232 -3.62 -8.77 17.36
C ALA A 232 -4.96 -8.06 17.64
N TYR A 233 -5.53 -7.35 16.65
CA TYR A 233 -6.83 -6.67 16.81
C TYR A 233 -7.97 -7.69 17.00
N GLY A 234 -7.94 -8.84 16.33
CA GLY A 234 -8.90 -9.93 16.49
C GLY A 234 -8.87 -10.55 17.89
N ALA A 235 -7.67 -10.80 18.45
CA ALA A 235 -7.49 -11.34 19.79
C ALA A 235 -8.02 -10.43 20.92
N HIS A 236 -8.23 -9.14 20.62
CA HIS A 236 -8.74 -8.14 21.58
C HIS A 236 -10.15 -7.67 21.23
N ASP A 237 -10.90 -8.41 20.41
CA ASP A 237 -12.29 -8.09 20.03
C ASP A 237 -12.44 -6.70 19.36
N ARG A 238 -11.44 -6.29 18.58
CA ARG A 238 -11.41 -5.00 17.87
C ARG A 238 -11.80 -5.10 16.38
N ILE A 239 -12.18 -6.27 15.93
CA ILE A 239 -12.67 -6.53 14.57
C ILE A 239 -14.05 -7.17 14.69
N ILE A 240 -15.07 -6.46 14.21
CA ILE A 240 -16.46 -6.90 14.21
C ILE A 240 -16.93 -6.96 12.76
N GLY A 241 -17.52 -8.05 12.33
CA GLY A 241 -17.98 -8.27 10.94
C GLY A 241 -19.47 -8.51 10.85
N GLY A 242 -20.09 -7.98 9.80
CA GLY A 242 -21.51 -8.15 9.53
C GLY A 242 -21.93 -7.48 8.23
N ASP A 243 -23.24 -7.40 7.99
CA ASP A 243 -23.78 -6.63 6.88
C ASP A 243 -23.61 -5.11 7.09
N ALA A 244 -23.78 -4.33 6.02
CA ALA A 244 -23.53 -2.90 6.02
C ALA A 244 -24.35 -2.15 7.08
N ASP A 245 -25.63 -2.45 7.19
CA ASP A 245 -26.53 -1.79 8.14
C ASP A 245 -26.18 -2.15 9.58
N ALA A 246 -25.96 -3.45 9.86
CA ALA A 246 -25.56 -3.90 11.20
C ALA A 246 -24.22 -3.30 11.63
N MET A 247 -23.24 -3.14 10.72
CA MET A 247 -21.94 -2.56 11.05
C MET A 247 -22.02 -1.05 11.29
N ALA A 248 -22.81 -0.33 10.49
CA ALA A 248 -23.09 1.08 10.74
C ALA A 248 -23.81 1.28 12.08
N ASP A 249 -24.78 0.41 12.40
CA ASP A 249 -25.53 0.40 13.66
C ASP A 249 -24.63 0.14 14.87
N ALA A 250 -23.78 -0.87 14.78
CA ALA A 250 -22.87 -1.24 15.86
C ALA A 250 -21.82 -0.14 16.14
N ALA A 251 -21.21 0.40 15.07
CA ALA A 251 -20.23 1.49 15.18
C ALA A 251 -20.86 2.75 15.80
N TYR A 252 -22.05 3.09 15.32
CA TYR A 252 -22.81 4.22 15.83
C TYR A 252 -23.17 4.05 17.30
N SER A 253 -23.73 2.89 17.70
CA SER A 253 -24.16 2.61 19.07
C SER A 253 -22.98 2.65 20.05
N ALA A 254 -21.82 2.11 19.66
CA ALA A 254 -20.62 2.16 20.46
C ALA A 254 -20.10 3.60 20.62
N TRP A 255 -20.08 4.38 19.54
CA TRP A 255 -19.72 5.79 19.57
C TRP A 255 -20.67 6.60 20.47
N LEU A 256 -21.99 6.39 20.36
CA LEU A 256 -22.99 7.08 21.18
C LEU A 256 -22.81 6.75 22.66
N HIS A 257 -22.57 5.48 22.98
CA HIS A 257 -22.27 5.04 24.35
C HIS A 257 -21.08 5.80 24.93
N ASP A 258 -19.97 5.89 24.19
CA ASP A 258 -18.77 6.60 24.62
C ASP A 258 -19.04 8.10 24.85
N VAL A 259 -19.68 8.75 23.88
CA VAL A 259 -19.98 10.19 23.97
C VAL A 259 -20.93 10.50 25.13
N THR A 260 -21.94 9.66 25.38
CA THR A 260 -22.85 9.83 26.52
C THR A 260 -22.18 9.56 27.85
N ALA A 261 -21.17 8.68 27.89
CA ALA A 261 -20.30 8.47 29.07
C ALA A 261 -19.24 9.58 29.27
N GLY A 262 -19.20 10.59 28.37
CA GLY A 262 -18.24 11.69 28.44
C GLY A 262 -16.84 11.34 27.93
N VAL A 263 -16.69 10.20 27.22
CA VAL A 263 -15.44 9.78 26.58
C VAL A 263 -15.27 10.52 25.25
N SER A 264 -14.07 11.04 24.99
CA SER A 264 -13.76 11.63 23.68
C SER A 264 -13.72 10.53 22.62
N SER A 265 -14.61 10.59 21.65
CA SER A 265 -14.78 9.53 20.64
C SER A 265 -14.93 10.10 19.23
N VAL A 266 -14.47 9.34 18.24
CA VAL A 266 -14.64 9.68 16.82
C VAL A 266 -15.25 8.50 16.07
N LEU A 267 -16.24 8.81 15.22
CA LEU A 267 -16.85 7.86 14.28
C LEU A 267 -16.31 8.15 12.88
N VAL A 268 -15.72 7.15 12.25
CA VAL A 268 -15.05 7.28 10.95
C VAL A 268 -15.74 6.38 9.92
N ALA A 269 -16.05 6.94 8.74
CA ALA A 269 -16.54 6.18 7.59
C ALA A 269 -15.77 6.61 6.34
N GLU A 270 -15.82 5.80 5.28
CA GLU A 270 -15.00 6.03 4.09
C GLU A 270 -15.59 7.09 3.17
N THR A 271 -16.89 6.99 2.86
CA THR A 271 -17.55 7.85 1.87
C THR A 271 -18.28 9.03 2.50
N GLY A 272 -18.45 10.10 1.72
CA GLY A 272 -19.25 11.26 2.12
C GLY A 272 -20.71 10.89 2.43
N ASP A 273 -21.27 9.97 1.67
CA ASP A 273 -22.67 9.51 1.84
C ASP A 273 -22.84 8.71 3.14
N ALA A 274 -21.91 7.80 3.44
CA ALA A 274 -21.91 7.07 4.71
C ALA A 274 -21.78 8.01 5.92
N VAL A 275 -20.89 9.02 5.81
CA VAL A 275 -20.73 10.08 6.83
C VAL A 275 -22.03 10.87 6.98
N ALA A 276 -22.70 11.27 5.90
CA ALA A 276 -23.95 12.01 5.95
C ALA A 276 -25.06 11.18 6.64
N THR A 277 -25.19 9.90 6.29
CA THR A 277 -26.17 8.97 6.90
C THR A 277 -25.92 8.83 8.42
N LEU A 278 -24.67 8.59 8.83
CA LEU A 278 -24.32 8.49 10.25
C LEU A 278 -24.56 9.80 11.00
N ASN A 279 -24.26 10.94 10.39
CA ASN A 279 -24.52 12.25 10.99
C ASN A 279 -26.01 12.54 11.19
N GLN A 280 -26.85 12.24 10.19
CA GLN A 280 -28.29 12.41 10.29
C GLN A 280 -28.88 11.51 11.38
N ARG A 281 -28.43 10.27 11.46
CA ARG A 281 -28.84 9.33 12.50
C ARG A 281 -28.42 9.81 13.90
N ALA A 282 -27.16 10.23 14.05
CA ALA A 282 -26.66 10.76 15.31
C ALA A 282 -27.50 11.94 15.80
N ARG A 283 -27.80 12.87 14.91
CA ARG A 283 -28.64 14.02 15.22
C ARG A 283 -30.05 13.62 15.65
N ALA A 284 -30.70 12.70 14.90
CA ALA A 284 -32.07 12.28 15.21
C ALA A 284 -32.17 11.70 16.62
N GLU A 285 -31.22 10.86 17.02
CA GLU A 285 -31.23 10.23 18.34
C GLU A 285 -30.88 11.19 19.46
N LEU A 286 -29.96 12.14 19.22
CA LEU A 286 -29.64 13.20 20.16
C LEU A 286 -30.80 14.19 20.39
N ILE A 287 -31.67 14.38 19.38
CA ILE A 287 -32.93 15.11 19.52
C ILE A 287 -33.89 14.32 20.42
N LEU A 288 -34.07 13.01 20.15
CA LEU A 288 -34.95 12.14 20.95
C LEU A 288 -34.51 12.04 22.42
N SER A 289 -33.21 12.04 22.67
CA SER A 289 -32.66 12.04 24.03
C SER A 289 -32.63 13.41 24.71
N GLY A 290 -33.04 14.48 24.03
CA GLY A 290 -33.12 15.85 24.56
C GLY A 290 -31.74 16.53 24.69
N VAL A 291 -30.68 15.98 24.11
CA VAL A 291 -29.34 16.60 24.08
C VAL A 291 -29.28 17.71 23.03
N VAL A 292 -30.02 17.57 21.95
CA VAL A 292 -30.18 18.57 20.87
C VAL A 292 -31.59 19.14 20.95
N ASP A 293 -31.70 20.46 21.05
CA ASP A 293 -32.97 21.20 21.05
C ASP A 293 -33.34 21.64 19.63
N ALA A 294 -34.17 20.84 18.98
CA ALA A 294 -34.63 21.08 17.61
C ALA A 294 -35.71 22.16 17.47
N SER A 295 -36.00 22.95 18.50
CA SER A 295 -37.04 24.00 18.45
C SER A 295 -36.71 25.12 17.44
N VAL A 296 -35.43 25.35 17.17
CA VAL A 296 -34.94 26.31 16.15
C VAL A 296 -33.81 25.65 15.36
N GLU A 297 -33.93 25.65 14.04
CA GLU A 297 -33.00 25.02 13.13
C GLU A 297 -32.36 26.01 12.14
N ALA A 298 -31.09 25.76 11.79
CA ALA A 298 -30.41 26.44 10.70
C ALA A 298 -30.06 25.42 9.61
N SER A 299 -30.38 25.71 8.35
CA SER A 299 -30.03 24.85 7.21
C SER A 299 -28.53 24.83 6.96
N LEU A 300 -27.96 23.66 6.75
CA LEU A 300 -26.56 23.42 6.46
C LEU A 300 -26.32 23.24 4.96
N ARG A 301 -25.07 23.08 4.58
CA ARG A 301 -24.62 22.98 3.18
C ARG A 301 -25.17 21.76 2.43
N ASP A 302 -25.38 20.66 3.11
CA ASP A 302 -25.85 19.36 2.61
C ASP A 302 -27.37 19.18 2.77
N GLU A 303 -28.11 20.31 2.89
CA GLU A 303 -29.57 20.33 3.13
C GLU A 303 -30.00 19.73 4.49
N SER A 304 -29.04 19.26 5.31
CA SER A 304 -29.32 18.91 6.70
C SER A 304 -29.54 20.16 7.56
N ALA A 305 -29.83 19.98 8.85
CA ALA A 305 -30.06 21.09 9.76
C ALA A 305 -29.15 20.97 11.00
N ALA A 306 -28.90 22.12 11.64
CA ALA A 306 -28.24 22.17 12.96
C ALA A 306 -29.06 23.00 13.96
N SER A 307 -29.05 22.53 15.20
CA SER A 307 -29.77 23.10 16.35
C SER A 307 -28.85 23.28 17.55
N VAL A 308 -29.35 23.88 18.61
CA VAL A 308 -28.60 24.00 19.88
C VAL A 308 -28.27 22.61 20.42
N GLY A 309 -27.00 22.39 20.74
CA GLY A 309 -26.48 21.11 21.19
C GLY A 309 -25.75 20.31 20.11
N ASP A 310 -26.06 20.53 18.83
CA ASP A 310 -25.41 19.85 17.71
C ASP A 310 -23.89 20.11 17.67
N VAL A 311 -23.16 19.15 17.14
CA VAL A 311 -21.75 19.30 16.74
C VAL A 311 -21.71 19.49 15.23
N VAL A 312 -21.06 20.57 14.81
CA VAL A 312 -20.91 20.92 13.40
C VAL A 312 -19.42 21.06 13.04
N ILE A 313 -19.10 20.90 11.74
CA ILE A 313 -17.77 21.07 11.20
C ILE A 313 -17.78 22.15 10.10
N THR A 314 -16.80 23.03 10.12
CA THR A 314 -16.64 24.11 9.11
C THR A 314 -15.78 23.64 7.95
N ARG A 315 -16.14 24.05 6.71
CA ARG A 315 -15.58 23.58 5.43
C ARG A 315 -14.71 24.61 4.72
N LYS A 316 -14.64 25.82 5.25
CA LYS A 316 -13.89 26.92 4.61
C LYS A 316 -13.20 27.78 5.66
N ASN A 317 -11.97 28.17 5.34
CA ASN A 317 -11.22 29.13 6.13
C ASN A 317 -11.84 30.52 6.04
N ASP A 318 -12.18 31.18 7.18
CA ASP A 318 -12.53 32.61 7.20
C ASP A 318 -11.93 33.31 8.42
N ARG A 319 -10.86 34.07 8.21
CA ARG A 319 -10.15 34.82 9.25
C ARG A 319 -10.93 36.01 9.80
N ARG A 320 -12.00 36.45 9.11
CA ARG A 320 -12.87 37.51 9.60
C ARG A 320 -13.79 37.03 10.68
N LEU A 321 -14.12 35.74 10.68
CA LEU A 321 -14.90 35.07 11.72
C LEU A 321 -13.96 34.63 12.85
N ARG A 322 -13.77 35.52 13.82
CA ARG A 322 -12.79 35.34 14.90
C ARG A 322 -13.29 35.76 16.28
N SER A 323 -12.71 35.17 17.31
CA SER A 323 -12.85 35.60 18.71
C SER A 323 -11.47 35.59 19.38
N GLY A 324 -10.93 36.78 19.67
CA GLY A 324 -9.56 36.91 20.14
C GLY A 324 -8.52 36.46 19.11
N ARG A 325 -7.71 35.47 19.48
CA ARG A 325 -6.70 34.86 18.59
C ARG A 325 -7.25 33.72 17.75
N ASP A 326 -8.47 33.26 18.05
CA ASP A 326 -9.09 32.12 17.35
C ASP A 326 -9.96 32.60 16.18
N TRP A 327 -10.00 31.80 15.11
CA TRP A 327 -10.77 32.08 13.91
C TRP A 327 -11.25 30.78 13.27
N VAL A 328 -12.22 30.85 12.35
CA VAL A 328 -12.88 29.71 11.74
C VAL A 328 -12.00 29.08 10.66
N ARG A 329 -11.63 27.81 10.82
CA ARG A 329 -10.81 27.04 9.88
C ARG A 329 -11.61 25.91 9.27
N ASN A 330 -11.19 25.49 8.08
CA ASN A 330 -11.67 24.24 7.50
C ASN A 330 -11.29 23.05 8.41
N GLY A 331 -12.25 22.17 8.68
CA GLY A 331 -12.06 21.00 9.54
C GLY A 331 -12.24 21.26 11.04
N SER A 332 -12.46 22.51 11.50
CA SER A 332 -12.70 22.76 12.92
C SER A 332 -14.09 22.28 13.34
N ARG A 333 -14.15 21.62 14.51
CA ARG A 333 -15.38 21.11 15.13
C ARG A 333 -15.91 22.11 16.15
N TRP A 334 -17.22 22.28 16.16
CA TRP A 334 -17.89 23.28 16.99
C TRP A 334 -19.16 22.72 17.58
N LYS A 335 -19.41 23.01 18.85
CA LYS A 335 -20.71 22.81 19.48
C LYS A 335 -21.58 24.03 19.27
N VAL A 336 -22.80 23.84 18.78
CA VAL A 336 -23.79 24.90 18.61
C VAL A 336 -24.35 25.28 19.97
N VAL A 337 -24.15 26.54 20.37
CA VAL A 337 -24.64 27.07 21.66
C VAL A 337 -25.84 28.00 21.52
N ALA A 338 -26.12 28.51 20.32
CA ALA A 338 -27.34 29.21 19.99
C ALA A 338 -27.58 29.22 18.48
N VAL A 339 -28.86 29.15 18.08
CA VAL A 339 -29.32 29.34 16.70
C VAL A 339 -30.14 30.63 16.67
N ARG A 340 -29.89 31.52 15.70
CA ARG A 340 -30.64 32.76 15.51
C ARG A 340 -31.69 32.59 14.42
N ARG A 341 -32.73 33.45 14.45
CA ARG A 341 -33.82 33.43 13.45
C ARG A 341 -33.38 33.70 12.02
N ASP A 342 -32.23 34.35 11.84
CA ASP A 342 -31.62 34.61 10.53
C ASP A 342 -30.83 33.42 9.95
N GLY A 343 -30.79 32.28 10.67
CA GLY A 343 -30.00 31.09 10.31
C GLY A 343 -28.53 31.18 10.72
N SER A 344 -28.09 32.20 11.42
CA SER A 344 -26.74 32.29 11.94
C SER A 344 -26.56 31.40 13.18
N LEU A 345 -25.39 30.77 13.32
CA LEU A 345 -25.04 29.91 14.45
C LEU A 345 -24.03 30.60 15.37
N ARG A 346 -24.28 30.56 16.67
CA ARG A 346 -23.26 30.82 17.68
C ARG A 346 -22.65 29.52 18.12
N VAL A 347 -21.34 29.35 17.90
CA VAL A 347 -20.64 28.08 18.07
C VAL A 347 -19.44 28.21 19.00
N GLN A 348 -19.12 27.15 19.72
CA GLN A 348 -17.96 27.07 20.60
C GLN A 348 -17.05 25.91 20.15
N ASN A 349 -15.76 26.13 20.06
CA ASN A 349 -14.80 25.11 19.64
C ASN A 349 -14.80 23.93 20.62
N THR A 350 -14.88 22.69 20.12
CA THR A 350 -14.91 21.46 20.92
C THR A 350 -13.54 21.03 21.41
N ASP A 351 -12.48 21.40 20.71
CA ASP A 351 -11.12 20.93 20.94
C ASP A 351 -10.39 21.80 21.98
N ARG A 352 -11.04 22.91 22.42
CA ARG A 352 -10.48 23.87 23.39
C ARG A 352 -11.43 24.14 24.55
N ALA A 353 -11.06 23.66 25.74
CA ALA A 353 -11.77 24.01 26.94
C ALA A 353 -11.75 25.54 27.17
N GLY A 354 -12.92 26.14 27.40
CA GLY A 354 -13.05 27.58 27.66
C GLY A 354 -12.92 28.51 26.47
N ALA A 355 -12.92 27.99 25.25
CA ALA A 355 -12.92 28.81 24.03
C ALA A 355 -14.13 29.75 24.00
N ARG A 356 -13.91 31.02 23.63
CA ARG A 356 -15.01 31.98 23.48
C ARG A 356 -15.84 31.66 22.23
N PRO A 357 -17.18 31.75 22.34
CA PRO A 357 -18.04 31.49 21.16
C PRO A 357 -17.78 32.45 20.01
N ILE A 358 -17.92 31.92 18.78
CA ILE A 358 -17.87 32.66 17.53
C ILE A 358 -19.27 32.63 16.89
N THR A 359 -19.65 33.69 16.19
CA THR A 359 -20.87 33.71 15.39
C THR A 359 -20.53 33.40 13.94
N LEU A 360 -21.14 32.37 13.36
CA LEU A 360 -21.10 32.01 11.95
C LEU A 360 -22.32 32.66 11.27
N PRO A 361 -22.14 33.57 10.29
CA PRO A 361 -23.25 34.18 9.55
C PRO A 361 -24.06 33.15 8.77
N ALA A 362 -25.35 33.37 8.56
CA ALA A 362 -26.24 32.45 7.85
C ALA A 362 -25.73 32.00 6.48
N GLY A 363 -25.21 32.91 5.66
CA GLY A 363 -24.64 32.57 4.35
C GLY A 363 -23.40 31.66 4.49
N TYR A 364 -22.56 31.86 5.50
CA TYR A 364 -21.44 30.95 5.77
C TYR A 364 -21.93 29.57 6.23
N VAL A 365 -22.97 29.51 7.06
CA VAL A 365 -23.57 28.28 7.56
C VAL A 365 -24.11 27.45 6.39
N ALA A 366 -24.95 28.03 5.56
CA ALA A 366 -25.59 27.37 4.42
C ALA A 366 -24.61 26.88 3.34
N GLU A 367 -23.44 27.52 3.21
CA GLU A 367 -22.46 27.13 2.19
C GLU A 367 -21.30 26.27 2.70
N ASN A 368 -20.96 26.39 3.98
CA ASN A 368 -19.66 25.90 4.48
C ASN A 368 -19.73 25.18 5.84
N VAL A 369 -20.90 24.71 6.27
CA VAL A 369 -21.04 23.97 7.54
C VAL A 369 -21.78 22.65 7.27
N ASP A 370 -21.25 21.57 7.86
CA ASP A 370 -21.88 20.23 7.89
C ASP A 370 -22.02 19.76 9.34
N LEU A 371 -22.82 18.71 9.58
CA LEU A 371 -22.78 18.00 10.85
C LEU A 371 -21.41 17.36 11.08
N GLY A 372 -20.97 17.22 12.33
CA GLY A 372 -19.61 16.83 12.68
C GLY A 372 -19.49 15.68 13.66
N TYR A 373 -20.47 14.77 13.72
CA TYR A 373 -20.43 13.57 14.57
C TYR A 373 -19.57 12.48 13.94
N ALA A 374 -19.82 12.16 12.67
CA ALA A 374 -18.99 11.28 11.87
C ALA A 374 -18.13 12.08 10.90
N VAL A 375 -16.96 11.54 10.56
CA VAL A 375 -15.99 12.16 9.64
C VAL A 375 -15.37 11.10 8.71
N THR A 376 -14.81 11.55 7.58
CA THR A 376 -13.98 10.66 6.75
C THR A 376 -12.59 10.46 7.36
N ALA A 377 -11.88 9.39 6.99
CA ALA A 377 -10.50 9.16 7.41
C ALA A 377 -9.59 10.36 7.11
N TYR A 378 -9.76 11.00 5.94
CA TYR A 378 -9.02 12.21 5.56
C TYR A 378 -9.19 13.36 6.57
N ARG A 379 -10.38 13.51 7.15
CA ARG A 379 -10.66 14.53 8.15
C ARG A 379 -10.31 14.09 9.57
N ALA A 380 -10.26 12.78 9.81
CA ALA A 380 -9.80 12.23 11.06
C ALA A 380 -8.28 12.38 11.24
N GLN A 381 -7.53 12.61 10.15
CA GLN A 381 -6.09 12.86 10.24
C GLN A 381 -5.82 14.11 11.08
N GLY A 382 -4.86 14.03 11.99
CA GLY A 382 -4.60 15.06 13.00
C GLY A 382 -5.46 14.95 14.28
N ILE A 383 -6.69 14.39 14.22
CA ILE A 383 -7.54 14.23 15.41
C ILE A 383 -6.94 13.15 16.34
N THR A 384 -7.01 13.39 17.65
CA THR A 384 -6.69 12.40 18.67
C THR A 384 -7.81 12.36 19.70
N THR A 385 -8.38 11.18 19.94
CA THR A 385 -9.50 10.90 20.85
C THR A 385 -9.13 9.79 21.83
N ASP A 386 -10.02 9.47 22.79
CA ASP A 386 -9.84 8.28 23.63
C ASP A 386 -10.24 7.01 22.85
N THR A 387 -11.32 7.06 22.08
CA THR A 387 -11.81 5.91 21.31
C THR A 387 -12.07 6.29 19.85
N ALA A 388 -11.94 5.31 18.95
CA ALA A 388 -12.27 5.46 17.53
C ALA A 388 -13.07 4.25 17.05
N HIS A 389 -14.14 4.52 16.29
CA HIS A 389 -15.02 3.54 15.69
C HIS A 389 -14.98 3.73 14.17
N ALA A 390 -14.41 2.76 13.44
CA ALA A 390 -14.21 2.84 12.00
C ALA A 390 -15.12 1.86 11.26
N VAL A 391 -16.00 2.34 10.41
CA VAL A 391 -16.73 1.52 9.46
C VAL A 391 -15.84 1.28 8.25
N VAL A 392 -15.55 0.01 7.95
CA VAL A 392 -14.59 -0.41 6.93
C VAL A 392 -15.32 -1.19 5.84
N GLU A 393 -15.18 -0.77 4.60
CA GLU A 393 -15.74 -1.41 3.43
C GLU A 393 -14.67 -2.22 2.66
N PRO A 394 -15.05 -3.18 1.80
CA PRO A 394 -14.09 -3.96 1.01
C PRO A 394 -13.19 -3.12 0.09
N GLY A 395 -13.64 -1.92 -0.31
CA GLY A 395 -12.89 -0.98 -1.15
C GLY A 395 -11.96 -0.04 -0.37
N THR A 396 -11.98 -0.08 0.95
CA THR A 396 -11.14 0.77 1.81
C THR A 396 -9.67 0.57 1.50
N THR A 397 -8.90 1.66 1.49
CA THR A 397 -7.45 1.60 1.30
C THR A 397 -6.72 1.37 2.62
N ARG A 398 -5.50 0.83 2.54
CA ARG A 398 -4.64 0.62 3.71
C ARG A 398 -4.42 1.91 4.49
N GLU A 399 -4.17 3.02 3.81
CA GLU A 399 -3.93 4.33 4.40
C GLU A 399 -5.16 4.83 5.17
N ASN A 400 -6.37 4.66 4.59
CA ASN A 400 -7.62 5.00 5.27
C ASN A 400 -7.82 4.17 6.54
N LEU A 401 -7.60 2.85 6.46
CA LEU A 401 -7.68 1.95 7.61
C LEU A 401 -6.67 2.35 8.70
N TYR A 402 -5.40 2.56 8.32
CA TYR A 402 -4.35 2.96 9.25
C TYR A 402 -4.67 4.28 9.95
N VAL A 403 -5.11 5.29 9.20
CA VAL A 403 -5.52 6.57 9.80
C VAL A 403 -6.70 6.36 10.76
N ALA A 404 -7.75 5.65 10.37
CA ALA A 404 -8.94 5.43 11.20
C ALA A 404 -8.61 4.67 12.50
N MET A 405 -7.80 3.60 12.40
CA MET A 405 -7.43 2.72 13.51
C MET A 405 -6.31 3.28 14.41
N THR A 406 -5.86 4.50 14.16
CA THR A 406 -4.83 5.17 14.99
C THR A 406 -5.30 6.48 15.61
N ARG A 407 -6.61 6.74 15.68
CA ARG A 407 -7.15 7.97 16.29
C ARG A 407 -7.34 7.86 17.78
N GLY A 408 -7.75 6.70 18.28
CA GLY A 408 -8.03 6.43 19.68
C GLY A 408 -6.76 6.14 20.49
N ARG A 409 -6.69 6.69 21.71
CA ARG A 409 -5.62 6.38 22.67
C ARG A 409 -5.89 5.11 23.45
N ALA A 410 -7.16 4.84 23.76
CA ALA A 410 -7.59 3.73 24.60
C ALA A 410 -8.16 2.58 23.76
N SER A 411 -8.80 2.88 22.64
CA SER A 411 -9.48 1.87 21.84
C SER A 411 -9.67 2.32 20.39
N ASN A 412 -9.35 1.42 19.45
CA ASN A 412 -9.69 1.56 18.04
C ASN A 412 -10.40 0.27 17.59
N THR A 413 -11.59 0.38 17.00
CA THR A 413 -12.41 -0.77 16.62
C THR A 413 -12.84 -0.63 15.16
N ALA A 414 -12.63 -1.69 14.37
CA ALA A 414 -13.07 -1.80 12.98
C ALA A 414 -14.40 -2.56 12.90
N TYR A 415 -15.39 -1.95 12.28
CA TYR A 415 -16.68 -2.53 11.95
C TYR A 415 -16.69 -2.84 10.45
N VAL A 416 -16.50 -4.10 10.10
CA VAL A 416 -16.15 -4.54 8.74
C VAL A 416 -17.38 -5.03 8.00
N VAL A 417 -17.69 -4.42 6.89
CA VAL A 417 -18.79 -4.84 6.00
C VAL A 417 -18.34 -6.06 5.21
N VAL A 418 -18.95 -7.22 5.49
CA VAL A 418 -18.65 -8.50 4.80
C VAL A 418 -19.63 -8.81 3.67
N SER A 419 -20.84 -8.26 3.72
CA SER A 419 -21.84 -8.38 2.68
C SER A 419 -22.61 -7.07 2.52
N ARG A 420 -22.91 -6.70 1.27
CA ARG A 420 -23.91 -5.67 0.96
C ARG A 420 -25.18 -6.37 0.51
N PRO A 421 -26.36 -5.98 0.99
CA PRO A 421 -27.60 -6.39 0.35
C PRO A 421 -27.59 -5.84 -1.08
N ASP A 422 -27.57 -6.73 -2.07
CA ASP A 422 -27.75 -6.32 -3.46
C ASP A 422 -29.25 -6.35 -3.80
N ASP A 423 -29.91 -5.21 -3.68
CA ASP A 423 -31.33 -5.05 -3.94
C ASP A 423 -31.71 -5.23 -5.43
N ASN A 424 -30.73 -5.24 -6.35
CA ASN A 424 -31.00 -5.19 -7.79
C ASN A 424 -30.48 -6.39 -8.60
N HIS A 425 -29.61 -7.25 -8.07
CA HIS A 425 -29.04 -8.35 -8.83
C HIS A 425 -28.99 -9.65 -8.03
N SER A 426 -29.76 -10.65 -8.48
CA SER A 426 -29.72 -12.03 -7.95
C SER A 426 -28.45 -12.81 -8.41
N ALA A 427 -27.61 -12.23 -9.28
CA ALA A 427 -26.40 -12.85 -9.80
C ALA A 427 -25.16 -12.25 -9.10
N ARG A 428 -24.36 -13.12 -8.48
CA ARG A 428 -23.09 -12.74 -7.84
C ARG A 428 -22.10 -12.18 -8.85
N HIS A 429 -21.34 -11.15 -8.48
CA HIS A 429 -20.24 -10.67 -9.30
C HIS A 429 -19.09 -11.70 -9.35
N PRO A 430 -18.44 -11.88 -10.52
CA PRO A 430 -17.26 -12.74 -10.61
C PRO A 430 -16.18 -12.25 -9.63
N GLY A 431 -15.86 -13.08 -8.63
CA GLY A 431 -14.85 -12.76 -7.59
C GLY A 431 -15.42 -12.57 -6.18
N GLU A 432 -16.72 -12.42 -5.98
CA GLU A 432 -17.35 -12.43 -4.65
C GLU A 432 -17.17 -13.80 -3.97
N ARG A 433 -16.57 -13.78 -2.79
CA ARG A 433 -16.47 -14.95 -1.92
C ARG A 433 -17.65 -14.92 -0.94
N PRO A 434 -18.62 -15.83 -1.04
CA PRO A 434 -19.83 -15.82 -0.19
C PRO A 434 -19.54 -16.05 1.29
N ASP A 435 -18.37 -16.61 1.61
CA ASP A 435 -17.96 -16.97 2.97
C ASP A 435 -16.77 -16.10 3.46
N ALA A 436 -16.58 -14.90 2.87
CA ALA A 436 -15.52 -13.99 3.30
C ALA A 436 -15.76 -13.53 4.74
N THR A 437 -14.78 -13.72 5.59
CA THR A 437 -14.79 -13.21 6.96
C THR A 437 -14.35 -11.75 7.03
N ALA A 438 -14.63 -11.07 8.14
CA ALA A 438 -14.09 -9.71 8.37
C ALA A 438 -12.56 -9.66 8.24
N ARG A 439 -11.88 -10.72 8.66
CA ARG A 439 -10.42 -10.86 8.51
C ARG A 439 -9.99 -10.94 7.05
N ASP A 440 -10.73 -11.66 6.21
CA ASP A 440 -10.41 -11.76 4.76
C ASP A 440 -10.60 -10.42 4.06
N ILE A 441 -11.65 -9.66 4.39
CA ILE A 441 -11.87 -8.32 3.88
C ILE A 441 -10.71 -7.39 4.30
N LEU A 442 -10.35 -7.39 5.58
CA LEU A 442 -9.25 -6.57 6.08
C LEU A 442 -7.89 -6.97 5.49
N ALA A 443 -7.67 -8.26 5.21
CA ALA A 443 -6.47 -8.71 4.50
C ALA A 443 -6.42 -8.13 3.07
N GLY A 444 -7.56 -8.06 2.37
CA GLY A 444 -7.70 -7.37 1.09
C GLY A 444 -7.43 -5.86 1.22
N VAL A 445 -7.98 -5.21 2.25
CA VAL A 445 -7.74 -3.79 2.55
C VAL A 445 -6.25 -3.51 2.81
N LEU A 446 -5.55 -4.35 3.56
CA LEU A 446 -4.10 -4.19 3.79
C LEU A 446 -3.28 -4.34 2.51
N GLY A 447 -3.75 -5.14 1.56
CA GLY A 447 -3.16 -5.25 0.22
C GLY A 447 -3.52 -4.11 -0.73
N HIS A 448 -4.58 -3.33 -0.41
CA HIS A 448 -5.07 -2.25 -1.25
C HIS A 448 -4.39 -0.93 -0.90
N VAL A 449 -3.28 -0.64 -1.57
CA VAL A 449 -2.54 0.61 -1.44
C VAL A 449 -3.24 1.69 -2.26
N GLY A 450 -3.76 2.71 -1.60
CA GLY A 450 -4.43 3.87 -2.22
C GLY A 450 -3.49 5.04 -2.47
N ALA A 451 -2.23 4.95 -2.03
CA ALA A 451 -1.23 5.98 -2.24
C ALA A 451 -0.89 6.10 -3.73
N GLU A 452 -1.01 7.30 -4.30
CA GLU A 452 -0.55 7.55 -5.66
C GLU A 452 0.98 7.45 -5.73
N LEU A 453 1.46 6.75 -6.75
CA LEU A 453 2.88 6.73 -7.07
C LEU A 453 3.31 8.10 -7.60
N SER A 454 4.53 8.51 -7.29
CA SER A 454 5.17 9.64 -7.97
C SER A 454 5.31 9.36 -9.48
N ALA A 455 5.61 10.37 -10.27
CA ALA A 455 5.80 10.18 -11.70
C ALA A 455 7.00 9.25 -12.00
N HIS A 456 8.08 9.37 -11.23
CA HIS A 456 9.24 8.48 -11.32
C HIS A 456 8.91 7.05 -10.91
N GLU A 457 8.23 6.85 -9.78
CA GLU A 457 7.78 5.51 -9.34
C GLU A 457 6.83 4.88 -10.36
N THR A 458 5.94 5.67 -10.98
CA THR A 458 5.04 5.22 -12.04
C THR A 458 5.83 4.72 -13.25
N ILE A 459 6.88 5.44 -13.67
CA ILE A 459 7.74 5.01 -14.79
C ILE A 459 8.43 3.69 -14.44
N VAL A 460 9.00 3.59 -13.23
CA VAL A 460 9.67 2.36 -12.78
C VAL A 460 8.69 1.20 -12.71
N ALA A 461 7.52 1.40 -12.09
CA ALA A 461 6.48 0.36 -11.97
C ALA A 461 5.97 -0.09 -13.36
N GLU A 462 5.80 0.83 -14.29
CA GLU A 462 5.45 0.52 -15.68
C GLU A 462 6.56 -0.30 -16.37
N GLN A 463 7.82 0.11 -16.22
CA GLN A 463 8.96 -0.62 -16.78
C GLN A 463 9.07 -2.03 -16.20
N GLU A 464 8.87 -2.17 -14.89
CA GLU A 464 8.87 -3.47 -14.21
C GLU A 464 7.69 -4.34 -14.69
N ALA A 465 6.49 -3.79 -14.81
CA ALA A 465 5.33 -4.50 -15.32
C ALA A 465 5.54 -4.99 -16.77
N TRP A 466 6.13 -4.15 -17.62
CA TRP A 466 6.47 -4.50 -18.99
C TRP A 466 7.55 -5.57 -19.08
N GLY A 467 8.53 -5.56 -18.19
CA GLY A 467 9.60 -6.55 -18.08
C GLY A 467 9.21 -7.80 -17.31
N SER A 468 7.99 -7.87 -16.76
CA SER A 468 7.57 -9.01 -15.95
C SER A 468 7.44 -10.28 -16.78
N ILE A 469 7.72 -11.42 -16.15
CA ILE A 469 7.57 -12.74 -16.82
C ILE A 469 6.10 -13.00 -17.15
N ALA A 470 5.14 -12.45 -16.38
CA ALA A 470 3.72 -12.51 -16.71
C ALA A 470 3.44 -11.89 -18.10
N GLN A 471 3.92 -10.66 -18.32
CA GLN A 471 3.74 -9.95 -19.59
C GLN A 471 4.51 -10.62 -20.74
N LEU A 472 5.79 -10.91 -20.55
CA LEU A 472 6.64 -11.54 -21.55
C LEU A 472 6.14 -12.93 -21.97
N ALA A 473 5.59 -13.71 -21.01
CA ALA A 473 4.98 -15.01 -21.31
C ALA A 473 3.68 -14.86 -22.11
N ALA A 474 2.84 -13.87 -21.80
CA ALA A 474 1.62 -13.60 -22.56
C ALA A 474 1.95 -13.17 -24.02
N GLU A 475 2.99 -12.35 -24.19
CA GLU A 475 3.49 -11.99 -25.52
C GLU A 475 4.01 -13.21 -26.27
N TYR A 476 4.85 -14.01 -25.60
CA TYR A 476 5.40 -15.25 -26.17
C TYR A 476 4.28 -16.20 -26.62
N ASP A 477 3.30 -16.47 -25.75
CA ASP A 477 2.17 -17.34 -26.03
C ASP A 477 1.33 -16.85 -27.23
N THR A 478 1.13 -15.53 -27.33
CA THR A 478 0.38 -14.94 -28.46
C THR A 478 1.12 -15.08 -29.78
N ILE A 479 2.43 -14.79 -29.80
CA ILE A 479 3.27 -14.94 -30.98
C ILE A 479 3.33 -16.42 -31.38
N ALA A 480 3.54 -17.33 -30.44
CA ALA A 480 3.61 -18.77 -30.68
C ALA A 480 2.30 -19.34 -31.26
N ALA A 481 1.17 -18.91 -30.70
CA ALA A 481 -0.15 -19.30 -31.20
C ALA A 481 -0.36 -18.86 -32.65
N SER A 482 0.04 -17.64 -33.00
CA SER A 482 -0.03 -17.12 -34.37
C SER A 482 0.94 -17.88 -35.31
N ALA A 483 2.20 -18.03 -34.91
CA ALA A 483 3.27 -18.64 -35.69
C ALA A 483 3.00 -20.12 -36.00
N GLN A 484 2.44 -20.85 -35.06
CA GLN A 484 2.19 -22.29 -35.18
C GLN A 484 0.79 -22.64 -35.72
N ARG A 485 -0.14 -21.66 -35.81
CA ARG A 485 -1.53 -21.90 -36.25
C ARG A 485 -1.63 -22.69 -37.58
N PRO A 486 -0.88 -22.36 -38.66
CA PRO A 486 -0.95 -23.12 -39.91
C PRO A 486 -0.53 -24.58 -39.77
N ARG A 487 0.47 -24.86 -38.93
CA ARG A 487 0.93 -26.23 -38.64
C ARG A 487 -0.14 -27.03 -37.90
N TRP A 488 -0.73 -26.47 -36.87
CA TRP A 488 -1.76 -27.15 -36.08
C TRP A 488 -3.06 -27.34 -36.84
N THR A 489 -3.43 -26.41 -37.71
CA THR A 489 -4.56 -26.57 -38.65
C THR A 489 -4.33 -27.77 -39.58
N ARG A 490 -3.15 -27.89 -40.15
CA ARG A 490 -2.81 -29.08 -40.99
C ARG A 490 -2.87 -30.39 -40.20
N LEU A 491 -2.39 -30.38 -38.94
CA LEU A 491 -2.43 -31.56 -38.08
C LEU A 491 -3.87 -32.00 -37.80
N VAL A 492 -4.78 -31.08 -37.52
CA VAL A 492 -6.20 -31.39 -37.24
C VAL A 492 -6.87 -31.97 -38.49
N HIS A 493 -6.59 -31.46 -39.69
CA HIS A 493 -7.11 -32.07 -40.93
C HIS A 493 -6.55 -33.45 -41.18
N ALA A 494 -5.32 -33.75 -40.77
CA ALA A 494 -4.64 -35.03 -41.01
C ALA A 494 -4.89 -36.08 -39.93
N CYS A 495 -5.57 -35.75 -38.81
CA CYS A 495 -5.69 -36.62 -37.64
C CYS A 495 -6.79 -37.71 -37.69
N GLY A 496 -7.55 -37.77 -38.80
CA GLY A 496 -8.62 -38.75 -39.00
C GLY A 496 -10.02 -38.30 -38.55
N LEU A 497 -10.20 -37.02 -38.24
CA LEU A 497 -11.54 -36.44 -38.06
C LEU A 497 -12.30 -36.31 -39.39
N PRO A 498 -13.66 -36.45 -39.39
CA PRO A 498 -14.48 -36.03 -40.53
C PRO A 498 -14.23 -34.54 -40.86
N VAL A 499 -14.32 -34.17 -42.14
CA VAL A 499 -13.98 -32.82 -42.61
C VAL A 499 -14.77 -31.74 -41.83
N ASP A 500 -16.09 -31.93 -41.71
CA ASP A 500 -16.96 -30.98 -41.01
C ASP A 500 -16.57 -30.82 -39.54
N LEU A 501 -16.18 -31.91 -38.88
CA LEU A 501 -15.77 -31.89 -37.47
C LEU A 501 -14.37 -31.27 -37.29
N ALA A 502 -13.47 -31.47 -38.26
CA ALA A 502 -12.15 -30.82 -38.27
C ALA A 502 -12.30 -29.29 -38.42
N GLU A 503 -13.15 -28.83 -39.35
CA GLU A 503 -13.45 -27.40 -39.54
C GLU A 503 -14.10 -26.79 -38.27
N ALA A 504 -15.08 -27.48 -37.68
CA ALA A 504 -15.70 -27.04 -36.41
C ALA A 504 -14.69 -26.96 -35.26
N THR A 505 -13.75 -27.93 -35.20
CA THR A 505 -12.67 -27.92 -34.19
C THR A 505 -11.74 -26.69 -34.35
N ILE A 506 -11.37 -26.35 -35.60
CA ILE A 506 -10.49 -25.22 -35.91
C ILE A 506 -11.19 -23.87 -35.67
N ALA A 507 -12.52 -23.80 -35.89
CA ALA A 507 -13.34 -22.62 -35.69
C ALA A 507 -13.73 -22.41 -34.22
N SER A 508 -13.57 -23.43 -33.36
CA SER A 508 -13.94 -23.34 -31.92
C SER A 508 -13.09 -22.35 -31.14
N GLU A 509 -13.69 -21.69 -30.15
CA GLU A 509 -12.97 -20.85 -29.16
C GLU A 509 -11.94 -21.67 -28.35
N ALA A 510 -12.20 -22.97 -28.13
CA ALA A 510 -11.28 -23.87 -27.43
C ALA A 510 -10.07 -24.30 -28.28
N PHE A 511 -10.01 -23.96 -29.56
CA PHE A 511 -8.87 -24.30 -30.44
C PHE A 511 -7.55 -23.69 -29.94
N GLY A 512 -7.58 -22.48 -29.40
CA GLY A 512 -6.42 -21.84 -28.76
C GLY A 512 -5.83 -22.67 -27.61
N ALA A 513 -6.70 -23.17 -26.74
CA ALA A 513 -6.30 -24.03 -25.61
C ALA A 513 -5.74 -25.38 -26.10
N LEU A 514 -6.35 -26.00 -27.10
CA LEU A 514 -5.87 -27.25 -27.70
C LEU A 514 -4.46 -27.08 -28.31
N THR A 515 -4.22 -25.99 -29.05
CA THR A 515 -2.90 -25.73 -29.68
C THR A 515 -1.82 -25.37 -28.68
N ALA A 516 -2.17 -24.71 -27.58
CA ALA A 516 -1.27 -24.52 -26.42
C ALA A 516 -0.90 -25.85 -25.77
N GLY A 517 -1.87 -26.78 -25.66
CA GLY A 517 -1.64 -28.15 -25.22
C GLY A 517 -0.68 -28.91 -26.13
N PHE A 518 -0.76 -28.77 -27.48
CA PHE A 518 0.18 -29.36 -28.42
C PHE A 518 1.61 -28.85 -28.19
N ARG A 519 1.77 -27.54 -28.04
CA ARG A 519 3.09 -26.95 -27.77
C ARG A 519 3.67 -27.47 -26.46
N ARG A 520 2.84 -27.62 -25.42
CA ARG A 520 3.27 -28.20 -24.15
C ARG A 520 3.67 -29.68 -24.29
N ALA A 521 2.90 -30.47 -25.03
CA ALA A 521 3.23 -31.86 -25.30
C ALA A 521 4.60 -32.00 -25.99
N GLU A 522 4.88 -31.18 -26.99
CA GLU A 522 6.19 -31.15 -27.66
C GLU A 522 7.32 -30.75 -26.73
N ALA A 523 7.11 -29.72 -25.92
CA ALA A 523 8.09 -29.26 -24.93
C ALA A 523 8.41 -30.33 -23.89
N LEU A 524 7.44 -31.21 -23.57
CA LEU A 524 7.62 -32.38 -22.70
C LEU A 524 8.21 -33.62 -23.43
N GLY A 525 8.53 -33.48 -24.72
CA GLY A 525 9.18 -34.56 -25.52
C GLY A 525 8.21 -35.53 -26.21
N HIS A 526 6.91 -35.23 -26.23
CA HIS A 526 5.95 -36.04 -26.98
C HIS A 526 5.95 -35.66 -28.45
N ASN A 527 5.88 -36.67 -29.34
CA ASN A 527 5.62 -36.44 -30.74
C ASN A 527 4.11 -36.25 -30.96
N VAL A 528 3.69 -35.00 -31.13
CA VAL A 528 2.28 -34.62 -31.27
C VAL A 528 1.63 -35.19 -32.54
N GLU A 529 2.38 -35.33 -33.61
CA GLU A 529 1.90 -35.87 -34.90
C GLU A 529 1.49 -37.34 -34.77
N THR A 530 2.14 -38.10 -33.85
CA THR A 530 1.77 -39.49 -33.57
C THR A 530 0.80 -39.60 -32.36
N LEU A 531 0.86 -38.69 -31.44
CA LEU A 531 0.02 -38.68 -30.24
C LEU A 531 -1.42 -38.27 -30.52
N PHE A 532 -1.59 -37.20 -31.31
CA PHE A 532 -2.89 -36.60 -31.52
C PHE A 532 -3.90 -37.51 -32.24
N PRO A 533 -3.54 -38.25 -33.35
CA PRO A 533 -4.46 -39.22 -33.95
C PRO A 533 -4.90 -40.33 -32.97
N ARG A 534 -4.05 -40.72 -32.03
CA ARG A 534 -4.42 -41.70 -30.99
C ARG A 534 -5.45 -41.13 -30.03
N ILE A 535 -5.31 -39.85 -29.61
CA ILE A 535 -6.24 -39.14 -28.75
C ILE A 535 -7.61 -39.00 -29.45
N VAL A 536 -7.63 -38.71 -30.73
CA VAL A 536 -8.85 -38.65 -31.56
C VAL A 536 -9.59 -39.99 -31.55
N ALA A 537 -8.83 -41.09 -31.73
CA ALA A 537 -9.38 -42.45 -31.86
C ALA A 537 -9.93 -43.05 -30.53
N VAL A 538 -9.71 -42.43 -29.36
CA VAL A 538 -10.12 -43.00 -28.02
C VAL A 538 -11.62 -43.15 -27.90
N ARG A 539 -12.43 -42.21 -28.42
CA ARG A 539 -13.90 -42.20 -28.30
C ARG A 539 -14.48 -41.27 -29.37
N GLY A 540 -15.69 -41.58 -29.88
CA GLY A 540 -16.47 -40.69 -30.76
C GLY A 540 -16.79 -39.32 -30.14
N PHE A 541 -17.40 -38.44 -30.93
CA PHE A 541 -17.76 -37.07 -30.56
C PHE A 541 -19.28 -36.81 -30.63
N GLU A 542 -20.09 -37.88 -30.65
CA GLU A 542 -21.51 -37.82 -30.88
C GLU A 542 -22.27 -36.99 -29.82
N ASP A 543 -21.73 -36.96 -28.59
CA ASP A 543 -22.28 -36.18 -27.47
C ASP A 543 -21.50 -34.89 -27.18
N ALA A 544 -20.55 -34.51 -28.03
CA ALA A 544 -19.68 -33.36 -27.76
C ALA A 544 -20.27 -32.06 -28.34
N GLN A 545 -20.53 -31.09 -27.45
CA GLN A 545 -20.92 -29.73 -27.86
C GLN A 545 -19.73 -28.99 -28.51
N ASP A 546 -18.50 -29.27 -28.08
CA ASP A 546 -17.27 -28.69 -28.58
C ASP A 546 -16.15 -29.77 -28.67
N ALA A 547 -15.82 -30.16 -29.89
CA ALA A 547 -14.80 -31.19 -30.15
C ALA A 547 -13.40 -30.73 -29.73
N ALA A 548 -13.05 -29.42 -29.88
CA ALA A 548 -11.75 -28.88 -29.45
C ALA A 548 -11.58 -28.97 -27.95
N ALA A 549 -12.60 -28.63 -27.18
CA ALA A 549 -12.58 -28.71 -25.71
C ALA A 549 -12.44 -30.17 -25.23
N VAL A 550 -13.14 -31.10 -25.85
CA VAL A 550 -13.00 -32.55 -25.55
C VAL A 550 -11.58 -33.05 -25.87
N LEU A 551 -11.02 -32.68 -27.02
CA LEU A 551 -9.66 -33.06 -27.43
C LEU A 551 -8.61 -32.46 -26.50
N HIS A 552 -8.78 -31.19 -26.12
CA HIS A 552 -7.93 -30.56 -25.13
C HIS A 552 -7.96 -31.32 -23.79
N GLY A 553 -9.15 -31.62 -23.25
CA GLY A 553 -9.28 -32.38 -22.00
C GLY A 553 -8.72 -33.81 -22.07
N ARG A 554 -8.74 -34.46 -23.26
CA ARG A 554 -8.10 -35.76 -23.46
C ARG A 554 -6.57 -35.63 -23.47
N LEU A 555 -6.05 -34.60 -24.14
CA LEU A 555 -4.61 -34.31 -24.19
C LEU A 555 -4.04 -34.01 -22.81
N GLU A 556 -4.70 -33.16 -22.04
CA GLU A 556 -4.30 -32.82 -20.67
C GLU A 556 -4.24 -34.06 -19.76
N ARG A 557 -5.19 -34.98 -19.88
CA ARG A 557 -5.16 -36.26 -19.15
C ARG A 557 -3.94 -37.12 -19.47
N VAL A 558 -3.49 -37.12 -20.73
CA VAL A 558 -2.27 -37.84 -21.14
C VAL A 558 -1.03 -37.16 -20.56
N LEU A 559 -0.97 -35.82 -20.57
CA LEU A 559 0.17 -35.07 -20.09
C LEU A 559 0.32 -35.12 -18.55
N THR A 560 -0.79 -35.33 -17.82
CA THR A 560 -0.77 -35.42 -16.36
C THR A 560 -0.51 -36.83 -15.82
N GLN A 561 -0.57 -37.87 -16.66
CA GLN A 561 -0.23 -39.22 -16.22
C GLN A 561 1.29 -39.40 -16.11
N PRO A 562 1.81 -39.95 -14.98
CA PRO A 562 3.23 -40.23 -14.86
C PRO A 562 3.62 -41.29 -15.92
N SER A 563 4.45 -40.88 -16.87
CA SER A 563 4.95 -41.80 -17.91
C SER A 563 5.87 -42.85 -17.33
N SER A 564 5.42 -44.09 -17.29
CA SER A 564 6.18 -45.27 -16.87
C SER A 564 7.20 -45.73 -17.91
N GLY A 565 7.91 -44.80 -18.61
CA GLY A 565 8.82 -45.26 -19.65
C GLY A 565 9.53 -44.22 -20.53
N SER A 566 9.64 -42.96 -20.15
CA SER A 566 10.47 -42.02 -20.94
C SER A 566 11.93 -42.09 -20.50
N SER A 567 12.77 -42.54 -21.43
CA SER A 567 14.23 -42.46 -21.34
C SER A 567 14.70 -41.08 -20.87
N ARG A 568 15.54 -41.07 -19.82
CA ARG A 568 16.27 -39.88 -19.32
C ARG A 568 17.23 -39.38 -20.39
N GLY A 569 16.73 -38.58 -21.34
CA GLY A 569 17.60 -38.14 -22.41
C GLY A 569 16.99 -37.11 -23.35
N SER A 570 16.42 -36.06 -22.83
CA SER A 570 16.30 -34.72 -23.45
C SER A 570 15.57 -33.84 -22.45
N GLY A 571 16.27 -32.90 -21.84
CA GLY A 571 15.65 -31.90 -20.98
C GLY A 571 14.51 -31.22 -21.72
N GLY A 572 13.32 -31.16 -21.14
CA GLY A 572 12.18 -30.50 -21.73
C GLY A 572 12.56 -29.07 -22.15
N ARG A 573 12.09 -28.64 -23.31
CA ARG A 573 12.35 -27.30 -23.82
C ARG A 573 11.34 -26.32 -23.23
N LEU A 574 11.58 -25.98 -21.98
CA LEU A 574 10.78 -25.04 -21.21
C LEU A 574 11.61 -23.80 -20.88
N ILE A 575 11.14 -22.64 -21.29
CA ILE A 575 11.74 -21.35 -20.94
C ILE A 575 11.46 -21.10 -19.47
N ALA A 576 12.49 -20.76 -18.70
CA ALA A 576 12.45 -20.61 -17.25
C ALA A 576 11.74 -21.77 -16.53
N GLY A 577 11.82 -23.00 -17.10
CA GLY A 577 11.27 -24.23 -16.54
C GLY A 577 9.74 -24.35 -16.58
N MET A 578 9.01 -23.43 -17.18
CA MET A 578 7.54 -23.39 -17.17
C MET A 578 6.89 -23.14 -18.52
N ILE A 579 7.45 -22.22 -19.34
CA ILE A 579 6.82 -21.77 -20.57
C ILE A 579 7.26 -22.68 -21.73
N PRO A 580 6.32 -23.38 -22.41
CA PRO A 580 6.66 -24.28 -23.51
C PRO A 580 7.28 -23.56 -24.71
N GLU A 581 8.46 -23.99 -25.13
CA GLU A 581 9.12 -23.46 -26.31
C GLU A 581 8.33 -23.81 -27.61
N ALA A 582 8.14 -22.83 -28.50
CA ALA A 582 7.48 -23.04 -29.79
C ALA A 582 8.45 -23.65 -30.77
N MET A 583 8.15 -24.88 -31.23
CA MET A 583 8.99 -25.65 -32.12
C MET A 583 8.38 -25.78 -33.52
N GLY A 584 9.18 -26.32 -34.47
CA GLY A 584 8.76 -26.59 -35.86
C GLY A 584 8.98 -25.41 -36.79
N GLU A 585 8.48 -25.58 -38.03
CA GLU A 585 8.59 -24.57 -39.09
C GLU A 585 7.68 -23.39 -38.79
N MET A 586 8.21 -22.17 -38.89
CA MET A 586 7.51 -20.91 -38.76
C MET A 586 8.25 -19.80 -39.49
N ASP A 587 7.59 -18.69 -39.70
CA ASP A 587 8.19 -17.51 -40.30
C ASP A 587 9.42 -17.02 -39.51
N ALA A 588 10.46 -16.55 -40.23
CA ALA A 588 11.74 -16.14 -39.64
C ALA A 588 11.62 -14.92 -38.74
N GLU A 589 10.66 -14.03 -39.00
CA GLU A 589 10.40 -12.87 -38.14
C GLU A 589 9.73 -13.30 -36.82
N MET A 590 8.74 -14.21 -36.95
CA MET A 590 8.10 -14.81 -35.74
C MET A 590 9.10 -15.59 -34.88
N ARG A 591 10.00 -16.34 -35.51
CA ARG A 591 11.08 -17.06 -34.80
C ARG A 591 11.95 -16.08 -34.01
N ARG A 592 12.45 -15.02 -34.63
CA ARG A 592 13.27 -14.02 -33.96
C ARG A 592 12.52 -13.35 -32.82
N ALA A 593 11.23 -13.04 -32.98
CA ALA A 593 10.42 -12.45 -31.93
C ALA A 593 10.21 -13.40 -30.73
N LEU A 594 10.07 -14.70 -30.99
CA LEU A 594 9.99 -15.71 -29.90
C LEU A 594 11.33 -15.89 -29.18
N ASP A 595 12.43 -15.96 -29.91
CA ASP A 595 13.78 -16.10 -29.34
C ASP A 595 14.13 -14.90 -28.48
N GLU A 596 13.77 -13.69 -28.91
CA GLU A 596 13.94 -12.46 -28.10
C GLU A 596 13.17 -12.52 -26.78
N ARG A 597 11.86 -12.90 -26.80
CA ARG A 597 11.05 -13.02 -25.58
C ARG A 597 11.57 -14.12 -24.67
N ALA A 598 11.97 -15.26 -25.22
CA ALA A 598 12.58 -16.34 -24.45
C ALA A 598 13.84 -15.87 -23.71
N HIS A 599 14.71 -15.13 -24.42
CA HIS A 599 15.92 -14.56 -23.83
C HIS A 599 15.60 -13.54 -22.70
N LEU A 600 14.63 -12.65 -22.92
CA LEU A 600 14.21 -11.67 -21.92
C LEU A 600 13.63 -12.34 -20.67
N ILE A 601 12.83 -13.42 -20.82
CA ILE A 601 12.28 -14.19 -19.69
C ILE A 601 13.40 -14.81 -18.87
N GLU A 602 14.38 -15.45 -19.50
CA GLU A 602 15.51 -16.09 -18.82
C GLU A 602 16.42 -15.04 -18.12
N ALA A 603 16.65 -13.90 -18.77
CA ALA A 603 17.42 -12.80 -18.19
C ALA A 603 16.70 -12.20 -16.96
N ARG A 604 15.38 -11.97 -17.05
CA ARG A 604 14.58 -11.49 -15.93
C ARG A 604 14.60 -12.46 -14.76
N ALA A 605 14.40 -13.75 -15.02
CA ALA A 605 14.45 -14.78 -13.98
C ALA A 605 15.81 -14.83 -13.26
N SER A 606 16.91 -14.60 -13.99
CA SER A 606 18.25 -14.54 -13.42
C SER A 606 18.44 -13.29 -12.55
N ALA A 607 18.04 -12.12 -13.06
CA ALA A 607 18.13 -10.85 -12.33
C ALA A 607 17.32 -10.86 -11.02
N LEU A 608 16.12 -11.48 -11.02
CA LEU A 608 15.30 -11.63 -9.82
C LEU A 608 15.98 -12.45 -8.73
N VAL A 609 16.66 -13.55 -9.09
CA VAL A 609 17.43 -14.35 -8.10
C VAL A 609 18.60 -13.54 -7.54
N GLU A 610 19.34 -12.81 -8.39
CA GLU A 610 20.48 -12.01 -7.97
C GLU A 610 20.05 -10.86 -7.04
N SER A 611 18.98 -10.15 -7.41
CA SER A 611 18.42 -9.08 -6.59
C SER A 611 17.93 -9.59 -5.24
N ALA A 612 17.13 -10.65 -5.23
CA ALA A 612 16.58 -11.24 -4.00
C ALA A 612 17.67 -11.81 -3.08
N ALA A 613 18.74 -12.37 -3.64
CA ALA A 613 19.89 -12.83 -2.87
C ALA A 613 20.68 -11.65 -2.26
N ALA A 614 20.83 -10.56 -2.99
CA ALA A 614 21.53 -9.36 -2.53
C ALA A 614 20.76 -8.62 -1.42
N SER A 615 19.42 -8.57 -1.52
CA SER A 615 18.53 -7.96 -0.52
C SER A 615 18.21 -8.90 0.67
N GLY A 616 18.60 -10.18 0.59
CA GLY A 616 18.38 -11.14 1.67
C GLY A 616 16.92 -11.58 1.83
N GLU A 617 16.16 -11.65 0.74
CA GLU A 617 14.75 -12.03 0.77
C GLU A 617 14.54 -13.44 1.34
N THR A 618 13.49 -13.59 2.15
CA THR A 618 13.19 -14.82 2.91
C THR A 618 12.97 -16.02 2.00
N TRP A 619 12.30 -15.83 0.86
CA TRP A 619 12.01 -16.91 -0.08
C TRP A 619 13.28 -17.54 -0.69
N VAL A 620 14.31 -16.71 -1.03
CA VAL A 620 15.61 -17.19 -1.52
C VAL A 620 16.36 -17.89 -0.40
N ALA A 621 16.36 -17.32 0.80
CA ALA A 621 16.99 -17.95 1.97
C ALA A 621 16.39 -19.35 2.27
N SER A 622 15.09 -19.53 2.02
CA SER A 622 14.39 -20.82 2.19
C SER A 622 14.87 -21.91 1.21
N LEU A 623 15.45 -21.54 0.07
CA LEU A 623 16.06 -22.48 -0.90
C LEU A 623 17.43 -23.01 -0.43
N GLY A 624 17.95 -22.49 0.68
CA GLY A 624 19.26 -22.83 1.23
C GLY A 624 20.41 -22.02 0.63
N ARG A 625 21.62 -22.22 1.16
CA ARG A 625 22.81 -21.48 0.71
C ARG A 625 23.26 -21.93 -0.68
N VAL A 626 23.78 -20.99 -1.45
CA VAL A 626 24.41 -21.31 -2.74
C VAL A 626 25.60 -22.24 -2.50
N PRO A 627 25.67 -23.40 -3.19
CA PRO A 627 26.77 -24.34 -3.05
C PRO A 627 28.12 -23.71 -3.40
N ILE A 628 29.19 -24.19 -2.74
CA ILE A 628 30.56 -23.73 -2.99
C ILE A 628 31.12 -24.31 -4.29
N ASP A 629 30.73 -25.55 -4.61
CA ASP A 629 31.12 -26.20 -5.88
C ASP A 629 30.48 -25.48 -7.07
N PRO A 630 31.23 -25.02 -8.08
CA PRO A 630 30.73 -24.23 -9.18
C PRO A 630 29.61 -24.93 -9.99
N ALA A 631 29.74 -26.24 -10.26
CA ALA A 631 28.74 -26.96 -11.04
C ALA A 631 27.42 -27.11 -10.28
N ARG A 632 27.52 -27.33 -8.96
CA ARG A 632 26.33 -27.34 -8.08
C ARG A 632 25.72 -25.95 -7.90
N ALA A 633 26.55 -24.92 -7.80
CA ALA A 633 26.09 -23.54 -7.73
C ALA A 633 25.28 -23.17 -8.97
N ASP A 634 25.75 -23.54 -10.16
CA ASP A 634 25.02 -23.29 -11.42
C ASP A 634 23.71 -24.11 -11.47
N ALA A 635 23.76 -25.36 -11.01
CA ALA A 635 22.55 -26.18 -10.91
C ALA A 635 21.55 -25.57 -9.89
N TRP A 636 22.02 -25.05 -8.75
CA TRP A 636 21.19 -24.37 -7.76
C TRP A 636 20.57 -23.09 -8.36
N ARG A 637 21.37 -22.24 -9.01
CA ARG A 637 20.89 -21.02 -9.67
C ARG A 637 19.82 -21.34 -10.72
N HIS A 638 20.01 -22.41 -11.48
CA HIS A 638 19.00 -22.85 -12.44
C HIS A 638 17.66 -23.19 -11.76
N GLN A 639 17.70 -23.90 -10.62
CA GLN A 639 16.46 -24.19 -9.89
C GLN A 639 15.85 -22.93 -9.25
N ALA A 640 16.66 -22.07 -8.66
CA ALA A 640 16.21 -20.80 -8.09
C ALA A 640 15.55 -19.89 -9.12
N ARG A 641 16.04 -19.85 -10.38
CA ARG A 641 15.41 -19.11 -11.50
C ARG A 641 14.00 -19.60 -11.81
N ILE A 642 13.73 -20.90 -11.74
CA ILE A 642 12.38 -21.45 -11.95
C ILE A 642 11.42 -20.96 -10.86
N VAL A 643 11.86 -20.95 -9.60
CA VAL A 643 11.08 -20.41 -8.48
C VAL A 643 10.84 -18.92 -8.65
N ALA A 644 11.88 -18.15 -8.98
CA ALA A 644 11.78 -16.71 -9.23
C ALA A 644 10.81 -16.39 -10.37
N ALA A 645 10.90 -17.16 -11.46
CA ALA A 645 10.03 -17.01 -12.61
C ALA A 645 8.55 -17.31 -12.29
N TYR A 646 8.29 -18.31 -11.44
CA TYR A 646 6.95 -18.57 -10.94
C TYR A 646 6.42 -17.41 -10.11
N ARG A 647 7.23 -16.89 -9.18
CA ARG A 647 6.86 -15.75 -8.33
C ARG A 647 6.51 -14.50 -9.15
N ASP A 648 7.35 -14.13 -10.09
CA ASP A 648 7.15 -12.95 -10.95
C ASP A 648 5.95 -13.13 -11.90
N ARG A 649 5.76 -14.35 -12.44
CA ARG A 649 4.63 -14.67 -13.33
C ARG A 649 3.27 -14.56 -12.64
N TYR A 650 3.19 -14.93 -11.37
CA TYR A 650 1.93 -15.00 -10.62
C TYR A 650 1.82 -13.97 -9.50
N GLY A 651 2.75 -13.01 -9.42
CA GLY A 651 2.72 -11.93 -8.44
C GLY A 651 2.80 -12.42 -6.99
N VAL A 652 3.61 -13.44 -6.71
CA VAL A 652 3.79 -14.00 -5.36
C VAL A 652 4.66 -13.06 -4.54
N LEU A 653 4.08 -12.41 -3.53
CA LEU A 653 4.74 -11.45 -2.65
C LEU A 653 5.05 -12.03 -1.26
N GLU A 654 4.46 -13.16 -0.89
CA GLU A 654 4.62 -13.80 0.42
C GLU A 654 6.05 -14.29 0.64
N ASP A 655 6.43 -14.44 1.90
CA ASP A 655 7.73 -14.96 2.34
C ASP A 655 7.98 -16.43 1.96
N ASP A 656 6.91 -17.22 1.82
CA ASP A 656 7.00 -18.58 1.32
C ASP A 656 7.43 -18.59 -0.15
N ALA A 657 8.30 -19.54 -0.51
CA ALA A 657 8.86 -19.63 -1.85
C ALA A 657 7.82 -19.73 -2.98
N LEU A 658 6.65 -20.30 -2.70
CA LEU A 658 5.60 -20.52 -3.70
C LEU A 658 4.29 -19.78 -3.36
N GLY A 659 4.22 -19.11 -2.21
CA GLY A 659 3.03 -18.38 -1.76
C GLY A 659 1.81 -19.26 -1.49
N ALA A 660 0.63 -18.68 -1.59
CA ALA A 660 -0.64 -19.36 -1.37
C ALA A 660 -0.89 -20.49 -2.40
N PRO A 661 -1.67 -21.52 -2.06
CA PRO A 661 -2.00 -22.61 -2.99
C PRO A 661 -2.63 -22.13 -4.30
N ALA A 662 -2.12 -22.60 -5.42
CA ALA A 662 -2.59 -22.24 -6.75
C ALA A 662 -4.04 -22.69 -7.01
N THR A 663 -4.88 -21.77 -7.48
CA THR A 663 -6.31 -22.04 -7.75
C THR A 663 -6.59 -22.33 -9.24
N ALA A 664 -5.94 -21.61 -10.15
CA ALA A 664 -6.12 -21.79 -11.60
C ALA A 664 -5.38 -23.02 -12.13
N PRO A 665 -5.93 -23.74 -13.12
CA PRO A 665 -5.30 -24.96 -13.67
C PRO A 665 -3.87 -24.74 -14.18
N ASN A 666 -3.63 -23.68 -14.95
CA ASN A 666 -2.29 -23.35 -15.49
C ASN A 666 -1.30 -23.03 -14.35
N GLN A 667 -1.75 -22.25 -13.37
CA GLN A 667 -0.95 -21.91 -12.19
C GLN A 667 -0.58 -23.17 -11.39
N ARG A 668 -1.51 -24.13 -11.22
CA ARG A 668 -1.23 -25.40 -10.51
C ARG A 668 -0.13 -26.20 -11.18
N MET A 669 -0.08 -26.23 -12.52
CA MET A 669 0.97 -26.94 -13.23
C MET A 669 2.34 -26.27 -13.06
N ASP A 670 2.38 -24.95 -13.19
CA ASP A 670 3.61 -24.18 -12.99
C ASP A 670 4.06 -24.22 -11.53
N ALA A 671 3.13 -24.18 -10.57
CA ALA A 671 3.41 -24.38 -9.14
C ALA A 671 4.04 -25.75 -8.86
N ALA A 672 3.57 -26.80 -9.51
CA ALA A 672 4.16 -28.14 -9.39
C ALA A 672 5.60 -28.17 -9.91
N ALA A 673 5.88 -27.52 -11.04
CA ALA A 673 7.25 -27.41 -11.57
C ALA A 673 8.16 -26.60 -10.63
N ALA A 674 7.66 -25.47 -10.13
CA ALA A 674 8.37 -24.64 -9.16
C ALA A 674 8.62 -25.36 -7.82
N ALA A 675 7.68 -26.21 -7.37
CA ALA A 675 7.87 -27.01 -6.16
C ALA A 675 9.00 -28.03 -6.32
N VAL A 676 9.06 -28.72 -7.47
CA VAL A 676 10.17 -29.63 -7.78
C VAL A 676 11.51 -28.86 -7.82
N ALA A 677 11.51 -27.67 -8.42
CA ALA A 677 12.70 -26.83 -8.49
C ALA A 677 13.14 -26.35 -7.09
N ARG A 678 12.21 -25.91 -6.23
CA ARG A 678 12.46 -25.54 -4.84
C ARG A 678 13.12 -26.71 -4.08
N ASP A 679 12.50 -27.88 -4.12
CA ASP A 679 12.98 -29.05 -3.39
C ASP A 679 14.38 -29.49 -3.88
N ARG A 680 14.63 -29.36 -5.18
CA ARG A 680 15.94 -29.66 -5.77
C ARG A 680 17.00 -28.61 -5.40
N ALA A 681 16.65 -27.32 -5.31
CA ALA A 681 17.55 -26.28 -4.81
C ALA A 681 17.95 -26.55 -3.35
N ILE A 682 16.97 -26.88 -2.50
CA ILE A 682 17.20 -27.25 -1.10
C ILE A 682 18.13 -28.48 -1.00
N TRP A 683 17.91 -29.48 -1.85
CA TRP A 683 18.78 -30.68 -1.87
C TRP A 683 20.22 -30.34 -2.28
N LEU A 684 20.39 -29.50 -3.32
CA LEU A 684 21.72 -29.06 -3.78
C LEU A 684 22.47 -28.28 -2.70
N SER A 685 21.78 -27.47 -1.91
CA SER A 685 22.37 -26.68 -0.82
C SER A 685 22.85 -27.53 0.37
N ARG A 686 22.19 -28.65 0.64
CA ARG A 686 22.52 -29.57 1.77
C ARG A 686 23.77 -30.45 1.53
N ALA A 687 24.13 -30.65 0.28
CA ALA A 687 25.23 -31.57 -0.07
C ALA A 687 26.62 -31.03 0.33
N ASP A 688 26.75 -29.75 0.67
CA ASP A 688 27.98 -29.11 1.17
C ASP A 688 28.08 -29.09 2.71
N ALA A 689 27.06 -29.62 3.45
CA ALA A 689 27.14 -29.74 4.88
C ALA A 689 28.20 -30.81 5.22
N PRO A 690 29.21 -30.54 6.10
CA PRO A 690 30.18 -31.52 6.47
C PRO A 690 29.48 -32.72 7.09
N THR A 691 29.67 -33.87 6.49
CA THR A 691 29.20 -35.17 7.03
C THR A 691 29.81 -35.31 8.41
N GLN A 692 29.02 -35.15 9.47
CA GLN A 692 29.49 -35.55 10.82
C GLN A 692 29.88 -37.00 10.74
N PRO A 693 31.12 -37.36 11.12
CA PRO A 693 31.51 -38.77 11.11
C PRO A 693 30.59 -39.52 12.09
N HIS A 694 29.87 -40.50 11.58
CA HIS A 694 29.13 -41.45 12.39
C HIS A 694 30.03 -41.94 13.51
N ARG A 695 29.80 -41.54 14.75
CA ARG A 695 30.37 -42.20 15.94
C ARG A 695 29.84 -43.61 15.93
N ALA A 696 30.73 -44.54 15.61
CA ALA A 696 30.47 -45.98 15.78
C ALA A 696 30.08 -46.26 17.25
N PRO A 697 29.05 -47.06 17.51
CA PRO A 697 28.69 -47.39 18.87
C PRO A 697 29.85 -48.12 19.52
N SER A 698 30.39 -47.60 20.61
CA SER A 698 31.40 -48.23 21.45
C SER A 698 30.81 -49.51 22.03
N ARG A 699 31.32 -50.65 21.59
CA ARG A 699 31.04 -51.99 22.21
C ARG A 699 31.61 -51.98 23.63
N THR A 700 30.78 -51.74 24.61
CA THR A 700 31.10 -52.04 26.02
C THR A 700 31.09 -53.55 26.22
N ARG A 701 32.28 -54.13 26.36
CA ARG A 701 32.45 -55.50 26.81
C ARG A 701 32.00 -55.59 28.27
N ALA A 702 30.94 -56.33 28.53
CA ALA A 702 30.61 -56.78 29.85
C ALA A 702 31.67 -57.84 30.29
N ILE A 703 32.37 -57.50 31.34
CA ILE A 703 33.21 -58.52 32.07
C ILE A 703 32.31 -59.05 33.19
N HIS A 704 31.93 -60.30 33.04
CA HIS A 704 31.47 -61.12 34.18
C HIS A 704 32.67 -61.53 35.03
N SER A 705 32.58 -61.30 36.34
CA SER A 705 33.27 -62.13 37.33
C SER A 705 32.49 -62.08 38.65
N LEU A 706 32.03 -63.24 39.04
CA LEU A 706 31.79 -63.79 40.38
C LEU A 706 30.98 -62.97 41.38
#